data_f1ca11ce82a3e7011c04bc5876f97fa3
#
_entry.id   f1ca11ce82a3e7011c04bc5876f97fa3
#
_cell.length_a   1.000
_cell.length_b   1.000
_cell.length_c   1.000
_cell.angle_alpha   90.00
_cell.angle_beta   90.00
_cell.angle_gamma   90.00
#
_symmetry.space_group_name_H-M   'P 1'
#
loop_
_entity.id
_entity.type
_entity.pdbx_description
1 polymer ?
#
loop_
_entity_poly.entity_id
_entity_poly.type
_entity_poly.pdbx_seq_one_letter_code
_entity_poly.pdbx_strand_id
1 'polypeptide(L)'
;RCGTCRVKPKVEDKATDGVGMPWRAGGIARAAAEEVIRDAGRPVYGGTPADGAVVEAIAALRAEGKQVVFYPFILMEQMAGNGLPDPWSGAGDQPVLPWRGRITCSVAAGRAGTPDRTAAAEAEVAAFFGTAAPGDFTASGGAVTYAGPAEWSYRRFILHYAHLCVAAGGVDAFCIGSEMRGLTQVRGAGDSFPAVAALRALAAEVRAILGPGTKIGYAADWSEYFGYQTPEGDLRYHLDPLWADGAIDFVGIDNYMPLSDWRDGLDHADAHWGSIYNLDYLKANVAGGEGHDWFYSSPAHRDAQIRTPIEDGAYGEPWVWRVKDIRSWWENPHHDRIGGVKGAQSPWLPQSKPVWFTEFGCAAIDKGSNEPNKFLDPKSSESDLPYHSNGRRDDLMQMQYLRAMIDHWRDPANNPVSAGYGGPMVDMDRAHVWAWDARPFPQFPANVGVWADGDNYPRGHWITGRVSAQPLSSVVAEICGRSGVSDIDVGGLHGLVRGYSVGDGGTARAALQPLMLAYGFDVAERDGVLRFRMRDGQATATVGPDQLAVGEETDGWVETARATEAEIAGRVRLSYVEAEGDYEARAVEAIFPDEETRGVAQSELALALTRSEGQRIVERWLAEARVSRDGARFALPPSLGHLGAGDVVAVGSGSYRIDRVEQAGAVAVEAVRVEPAVYEPSDEAEERVTPRTFAAPVPVFPLFLDLPLMRGTEVAHQPHLAVTATPWPGSAAVWSSDSDAGYALNRLIAARSVIGRTQTALAAAAPGLWDRGPALRVKVGGALASVSPEQLLNGANLMAIGDGSPANWELLQFAGAALVAPGVYDLTLRLRGQAGTDAVAPAVWPAGSLVV
;
A
#
# COMPACT_ATOMS: atom_id res chain seq x y z
N ARG A 1 11.13 22.40 17.12
CA ARG A 1 11.16 23.84 17.47
C ARG A 1 11.06 24.66 16.18
N CYS A 2 9.99 25.43 16.01
CA CYS A 2 9.75 26.19 14.80
C CYS A 2 10.91 27.18 14.46
N GLY A 3 11.47 27.87 15.43
CA GLY A 3 12.58 28.82 15.21
C GLY A 3 13.89 28.21 14.70
N THR A 4 14.07 26.89 14.82
CA THR A 4 15.30 26.18 14.39
C THR A 4 15.04 25.13 13.32
N CYS A 5 13.79 24.84 12.99
CA CYS A 5 13.41 23.89 11.95
C CYS A 5 13.90 24.38 10.58
N ARG A 6 14.37 23.46 9.75
CA ARG A 6 14.81 23.76 8.37
C ARG A 6 14.17 22.72 7.44
N VAL A 7 13.54 23.21 6.37
CA VAL A 7 12.88 22.36 5.36
C VAL A 7 13.81 22.23 4.16
N LYS A 8 14.59 21.13 4.13
CA LYS A 8 15.61 20.90 3.10
C LYS A 8 15.29 19.69 2.24
N PRO A 9 15.52 19.74 0.93
CA PRO A 9 15.51 18.54 0.11
C PRO A 9 16.73 17.68 0.46
N LYS A 10 16.53 16.37 0.53
CA LYS A 10 17.57 15.38 0.85
C LYS A 10 17.59 14.26 -0.16
N VAL A 11 18.76 13.69 -0.39
CA VAL A 11 18.94 12.52 -1.25
C VAL A 11 19.01 11.24 -0.41
N GLU A 12 18.60 10.14 -0.98
CA GLU A 12 18.72 8.83 -0.36
C GLU A 12 20.17 8.37 -0.26
N ASP A 13 20.96 8.67 -1.30
CA ASP A 13 22.39 8.48 -1.36
C ASP A 13 23.05 9.49 -2.30
N LYS A 14 24.41 9.55 -2.28
CA LYS A 14 25.19 10.39 -3.17
C LYS A 14 25.76 9.65 -4.38
N ALA A 15 25.17 8.53 -4.76
CA ALA A 15 25.55 7.81 -5.96
C ALA A 15 25.39 8.67 -7.21
N THR A 16 26.05 8.27 -8.29
CA THR A 16 25.95 8.97 -9.57
C THR A 16 24.54 8.84 -10.13
N ASP A 17 23.99 9.94 -10.63
CA ASP A 17 22.71 9.93 -11.32
C ASP A 17 22.75 8.99 -12.52
N GLY A 18 21.67 8.24 -12.71
CA GLY A 18 21.44 7.41 -13.88
C GLY A 18 21.33 8.24 -15.16
N VAL A 19 21.31 7.57 -16.30
CA VAL A 19 21.16 8.23 -17.60
C VAL A 19 19.75 8.83 -17.72
N GLY A 20 19.65 10.10 -18.04
CA GLY A 20 18.42 10.78 -18.47
C GLY A 20 17.87 11.83 -17.51
N MET A 21 17.88 11.62 -16.20
CA MET A 21 17.36 12.60 -15.25
C MET A 21 18.32 12.82 -14.07
N PRO A 22 19.14 13.88 -14.08
CA PRO A 22 19.95 14.22 -12.92
C PRO A 22 19.07 14.66 -11.76
N TRP A 23 19.34 14.16 -10.55
CA TRP A 23 18.60 14.59 -9.37
C TRP A 23 18.88 16.08 -9.06
N ARG A 24 17.83 16.87 -9.05
CA ARG A 24 17.79 18.25 -8.59
C ARG A 24 16.48 18.45 -7.83
N ALA A 25 16.52 19.09 -6.68
CA ALA A 25 15.34 19.47 -5.93
C ALA A 25 15.62 20.77 -5.15
N GLY A 26 14.63 21.68 -5.09
CA GLY A 26 14.75 22.92 -4.34
C GLY A 26 15.90 23.83 -4.79
N GLY A 27 16.35 23.73 -6.04
CA GLY A 27 17.45 24.51 -6.60
C GLY A 27 18.84 23.95 -6.32
N ILE A 28 19.00 22.77 -5.72
CA ILE A 28 20.31 22.13 -5.48
C ILE A 28 20.47 20.82 -6.24
N ALA A 29 21.69 20.46 -6.56
CA ALA A 29 22.04 19.19 -7.17
C ALA A 29 22.39 18.12 -6.10
N ARG A 30 22.39 16.84 -6.47
CA ARG A 30 22.71 15.68 -5.62
C ARG A 30 23.97 15.86 -4.77
N ALA A 31 25.06 16.31 -5.36
CA ALA A 31 26.34 16.52 -4.67
C ALA A 31 26.27 17.52 -3.50
N ALA A 32 25.40 18.54 -3.62
CA ALA A 32 25.21 19.57 -2.59
C ALA A 32 24.11 19.21 -1.57
N ALA A 33 23.26 18.23 -1.85
CA ALA A 33 22.22 17.79 -0.94
C ALA A 33 22.79 17.01 0.25
N GLU A 34 22.11 17.07 1.37
CA GLU A 34 22.36 16.17 2.51
C GLU A 34 21.70 14.81 2.22
N GLU A 35 22.26 13.74 2.78
CA GLU A 35 21.63 12.42 2.73
C GLU A 35 20.54 12.32 3.80
N VAL A 36 19.49 11.52 3.51
CA VAL A 36 18.52 11.09 4.51
C VAL A 36 19.25 10.32 5.60
N ILE A 37 18.89 10.54 6.84
CA ILE A 37 19.48 9.82 7.98
C ILE A 37 19.22 8.31 7.86
N ARG A 38 20.11 7.52 8.46
CA ARG A 38 20.08 6.07 8.35
C ARG A 38 19.84 5.41 9.71
N ASP A 39 19.03 4.37 9.68
CA ASP A 39 18.87 3.42 10.78
C ASP A 39 19.41 2.07 10.34
N ALA A 40 20.29 1.46 11.14
CA ALA A 40 20.97 0.19 10.81
C ALA A 40 21.57 0.15 9.38
N GLY A 41 22.09 1.29 8.90
CA GLY A 41 22.71 1.43 7.59
C GLY A 41 21.74 1.64 6.41
N ARG A 42 20.43 1.64 6.64
CA ARG A 42 19.39 1.93 5.62
C ARG A 42 18.82 3.33 5.81
N PRO A 43 18.50 4.08 4.73
CA PRO A 43 17.77 5.34 4.88
C PRO A 43 16.42 5.08 5.55
N VAL A 44 16.02 5.96 6.47
CA VAL A 44 14.77 5.78 7.24
C VAL A 44 13.51 5.94 6.40
N TYR A 45 13.61 6.68 5.28
CA TYR A 45 12.59 6.83 4.23
C TYR A 45 13.28 7.23 2.93
N GLY A 46 12.53 7.29 1.81
CA GLY A 46 13.05 7.73 0.51
C GLY A 46 13.50 9.19 0.52
N GLY A 47 14.42 9.55 -0.35
CA GLY A 47 14.83 10.93 -0.56
C GLY A 47 13.72 11.79 -1.17
N THR A 48 13.92 13.12 -1.16
CA THR A 48 13.05 14.06 -1.86
C THR A 48 13.02 13.71 -3.36
N PRO A 49 11.86 13.57 -4.00
CA PRO A 49 11.77 13.36 -5.44
C PRO A 49 12.48 14.49 -6.22
N ALA A 50 13.15 14.14 -7.31
CA ALA A 50 13.73 15.13 -8.20
C ALA A 50 12.63 16.02 -8.80
N ASP A 51 12.90 17.32 -8.97
CA ASP A 51 11.97 18.28 -9.59
C ASP A 51 11.50 17.77 -10.97
N GLY A 52 12.42 17.20 -11.78
CA GLY A 52 12.08 16.61 -13.07
C GLY A 52 11.10 15.44 -12.96
N ALA A 53 11.26 14.56 -11.94
CA ALA A 53 10.33 13.44 -11.72
C ALA A 53 8.94 13.93 -11.30
N VAL A 54 8.87 15.01 -10.52
CA VAL A 54 7.59 15.64 -10.16
C VAL A 54 6.90 16.21 -11.40
N VAL A 55 7.65 16.90 -12.27
CA VAL A 55 7.12 17.46 -13.53
C VAL A 55 6.60 16.35 -14.44
N GLU A 56 7.37 15.25 -14.62
CA GLU A 56 6.94 14.11 -15.42
C GLU A 56 5.68 13.44 -14.85
N ALA A 57 5.62 13.24 -13.53
CA ALA A 57 4.46 12.64 -12.90
C ALA A 57 3.18 13.48 -13.10
N ILE A 58 3.26 14.79 -12.92
CA ILE A 58 2.14 15.71 -13.17
C ILE A 58 1.71 15.64 -14.64
N ALA A 59 2.67 15.71 -15.57
CA ALA A 59 2.38 15.66 -17.00
C ALA A 59 1.75 14.33 -17.42
N ALA A 60 2.25 13.21 -16.92
CA ALA A 60 1.71 11.87 -17.20
C ALA A 60 0.27 11.72 -16.68
N LEU A 61 0.01 12.11 -15.42
CA LEU A 61 -1.34 12.03 -14.85
C LEU A 61 -2.34 12.89 -15.65
N ARG A 62 -1.94 14.08 -16.05
CA ARG A 62 -2.80 14.96 -16.86
C ARG A 62 -3.02 14.41 -18.27
N ALA A 63 -2.01 13.80 -18.88
CA ALA A 63 -2.17 13.13 -20.19
C ALA A 63 -3.21 11.98 -20.13
N GLU A 64 -3.28 11.29 -19.00
CA GLU A 64 -4.29 10.26 -18.71
C GLU A 64 -5.64 10.85 -18.24
N GLY A 65 -5.84 12.18 -18.34
CA GLY A 65 -7.08 12.85 -17.95
C GLY A 65 -7.34 12.84 -16.44
N LYS A 66 -6.33 12.58 -15.61
CA LYS A 66 -6.46 12.61 -14.15
C LYS A 66 -6.37 14.03 -13.62
N GLN A 67 -7.12 14.31 -12.56
CA GLN A 67 -7.00 15.54 -11.80
C GLN A 67 -5.85 15.39 -10.80
N VAL A 68 -5.04 16.44 -10.69
CA VAL A 68 -3.84 16.43 -9.83
C VAL A 68 -4.03 17.38 -8.66
N VAL A 69 -4.04 16.84 -7.45
CA VAL A 69 -3.92 17.61 -6.21
C VAL A 69 -2.48 17.51 -5.73
N PHE A 70 -1.76 18.62 -5.74
CA PHE A 70 -0.38 18.66 -5.26
C PHE A 70 -0.35 18.93 -3.76
N TYR A 71 0.17 17.97 -3.00
CA TYR A 71 0.15 17.97 -1.55
C TYR A 71 1.56 17.75 -1.00
N PRO A 72 2.39 18.82 -0.90
CA PRO A 72 3.73 18.72 -0.33
C PRO A 72 3.65 18.65 1.20
N PHE A 73 4.33 17.69 1.82
CA PHE A 73 4.45 17.64 3.28
C PHE A 73 5.90 17.37 3.71
N ILE A 74 6.19 17.70 4.98
CA ILE A 74 7.52 17.53 5.56
C ILE A 74 7.58 16.26 6.40
N LEU A 75 8.70 15.52 6.28
CA LEU A 75 9.06 14.42 7.17
C LEU A 75 10.06 14.92 8.21
N MET A 76 9.85 14.53 9.46
CA MET A 76 10.74 14.89 10.56
C MET A 76 11.89 13.89 10.65
N GLU A 77 13.12 14.38 10.86
CA GLU A 77 14.32 13.58 10.68
C GLU A 77 15.19 13.55 11.96
N GLN A 78 14.57 13.27 13.11
CA GLN A 78 15.27 13.10 14.39
C GLN A 78 15.46 11.61 14.70
N MET A 79 16.68 11.21 15.08
CA MET A 79 16.97 9.88 15.61
C MET A 79 17.29 9.95 17.10
N ALA A 80 17.38 8.82 17.77
CA ALA A 80 17.78 8.74 19.18
C ALA A 80 19.15 9.38 19.40
N GLY A 81 19.35 10.08 20.52
CA GLY A 81 20.58 10.79 20.83
C GLY A 81 20.80 12.05 20.01
N ASN A 82 19.72 12.70 19.53
CA ASN A 82 19.79 13.90 18.69
C ASN A 82 20.24 15.17 19.46
N GLY A 83 20.25 15.18 20.77
CA GLY A 83 20.66 16.32 21.59
C GLY A 83 19.77 17.57 21.43
N LEU A 84 18.57 17.40 20.82
CA LEU A 84 17.61 18.47 20.63
C LEU A 84 16.56 18.43 21.74
N PRO A 85 16.50 19.39 22.66
CA PRO A 85 15.50 19.38 23.72
C PRO A 85 14.08 19.31 23.18
N ASP A 86 13.25 18.41 23.72
CA ASP A 86 11.85 18.28 23.30
C ASP A 86 10.98 19.40 23.88
N PRO A 87 10.30 20.20 23.03
CA PRO A 87 9.44 21.29 23.48
C PRO A 87 8.28 20.82 24.38
N TRP A 88 7.78 19.61 24.16
CA TRP A 88 6.57 19.09 24.80
C TRP A 88 6.84 18.45 26.16
N SER A 89 7.87 17.66 26.29
CA SER A 89 8.24 16.96 27.55
C SER A 89 9.35 17.65 28.32
N GLY A 90 10.26 18.37 27.65
CA GLY A 90 11.49 18.93 28.20
C GLY A 90 12.62 17.92 28.32
N ALA A 91 12.46 16.74 27.77
CA ALA A 91 13.55 15.76 27.63
C ALA A 91 14.72 16.34 26.83
N GLY A 92 15.94 15.83 27.05
CA GLY A 92 17.14 16.30 26.36
C GLY A 92 17.14 15.99 24.87
N ASP A 93 16.42 14.95 24.45
CA ASP A 93 16.25 14.53 23.08
C ASP A 93 14.79 14.66 22.65
N GLN A 94 14.59 15.08 21.38
CA GLN A 94 13.29 14.99 20.71
C GLN A 94 12.96 13.54 20.37
N PRO A 95 11.66 13.15 20.28
CA PRO A 95 11.26 11.82 19.86
C PRO A 95 11.83 11.43 18.49
N VAL A 96 11.98 10.12 18.25
CA VAL A 96 12.51 9.58 16.99
C VAL A 96 11.46 9.67 15.90
N LEU A 97 11.81 10.26 14.75
CA LEU A 97 10.94 10.44 13.57
C LEU A 97 9.52 10.88 13.97
N PRO A 98 9.37 11.99 14.71
CA PRO A 98 8.08 12.41 15.23
C PRO A 98 7.20 12.95 14.10
N TRP A 99 5.88 12.95 14.36
CA TRP A 99 4.92 13.59 13.48
C TRP A 99 5.13 15.12 13.37
N ARG A 100 4.96 15.68 12.15
CA ARG A 100 5.10 17.13 11.87
C ARG A 100 4.16 18.02 12.69
N GLY A 101 3.03 17.48 13.12
CA GLY A 101 2.09 18.16 14.01
C GLY A 101 2.66 18.54 15.38
N ARG A 102 3.82 17.98 15.73
CA ARG A 102 4.56 18.37 16.95
C ARG A 102 5.45 19.63 16.80
N ILE A 103 5.55 20.20 15.60
CA ILE A 103 6.31 21.46 15.40
C ILE A 103 5.64 22.56 16.21
N THR A 104 6.39 23.19 17.14
CA THR A 104 5.92 24.27 18.00
C THR A 104 7.09 25.16 18.41
N CYS A 105 6.86 26.13 19.26
CA CYS A 105 7.90 27.00 19.82
C CYS A 105 8.96 26.22 20.62
N SER A 106 9.99 26.90 21.05
CA SER A 106 11.11 26.37 21.84
C SER A 106 10.64 25.62 23.11
N VAL A 107 9.53 26.05 23.69
CA VAL A 107 8.78 25.38 24.77
C VAL A 107 7.31 25.44 24.39
N ALA A 108 6.61 24.31 24.42
CA ALA A 108 5.20 24.22 24.06
C ALA A 108 4.29 24.99 25.01
N ALA A 109 3.10 25.37 24.51
CA ALA A 109 2.09 26.04 25.31
C ALA A 109 1.74 25.24 26.58
N GLY A 110 1.40 25.93 27.66
CA GLY A 110 1.07 25.31 28.97
C GLY A 110 2.28 24.88 29.81
N ARG A 111 3.50 25.00 29.31
CA ARG A 111 4.72 24.66 30.06
C ARG A 111 5.43 25.88 30.62
N ALA A 112 6.13 25.70 31.72
CA ALA A 112 6.93 26.79 32.36
C ALA A 112 8.02 27.27 31.39
N GLY A 113 8.10 28.60 31.21
CA GLY A 113 9.05 29.22 30.28
C GLY A 113 8.64 29.21 28.81
N THR A 114 7.40 28.85 28.49
CA THR A 114 6.86 28.93 27.13
C THR A 114 6.85 30.36 26.59
N PRO A 115 7.26 30.61 25.32
CA PRO A 115 7.08 31.89 24.67
C PRO A 115 5.64 32.14 24.19
N ASP A 116 4.74 31.13 24.26
CA ASP A 116 3.34 31.25 23.86
C ASP A 116 2.67 32.50 24.46
N ARG A 117 1.85 33.19 23.68
CA ARG A 117 1.20 34.48 23.99
C ARG A 117 2.15 35.68 24.08
N THR A 118 3.33 35.61 23.47
CA THR A 118 4.32 36.72 23.48
C THR A 118 4.87 37.01 22.09
N ALA A 119 5.51 38.17 21.92
CA ALA A 119 6.24 38.53 20.71
C ALA A 119 7.42 37.57 20.40
N ALA A 120 7.94 36.85 21.40
CA ALA A 120 8.97 35.83 21.17
C ALA A 120 8.43 34.65 20.37
N ALA A 121 7.18 34.23 20.62
CA ALA A 121 6.52 33.19 19.83
C ALA A 121 6.31 33.64 18.37
N GLU A 122 5.92 34.89 18.14
CA GLU A 122 5.80 35.47 16.80
C GLU A 122 7.15 35.42 16.06
N ALA A 123 8.23 35.76 16.71
CA ALA A 123 9.58 35.72 16.13
C ALA A 123 10.02 34.28 15.79
N GLU A 124 9.73 33.30 16.64
CA GLU A 124 10.04 31.90 16.35
C GLU A 124 9.21 31.36 15.17
N VAL A 125 7.93 31.71 15.07
CA VAL A 125 7.06 31.35 13.93
C VAL A 125 7.57 32.04 12.66
N ALA A 126 7.89 33.34 12.69
CA ALA A 126 8.43 34.06 11.56
C ALA A 126 9.75 33.44 11.05
N ALA A 127 10.61 32.94 11.96
CA ALA A 127 11.84 32.25 11.58
C ALA A 127 11.59 30.91 10.88
N PHE A 128 10.50 30.20 11.19
CA PHE A 128 10.08 28.98 10.49
C PHE A 128 9.61 29.29 9.07
N PHE A 129 8.76 30.32 8.91
CA PHE A 129 8.25 30.70 7.59
C PHE A 129 9.34 31.31 6.72
N GLY A 130 10.25 32.11 7.27
CA GLY A 130 11.33 32.74 6.53
C GLY A 130 10.89 33.95 5.70
N THR A 131 11.74 34.35 4.77
CA THR A 131 11.62 35.59 4.02
C THR A 131 11.57 35.40 2.50
N ALA A 132 11.72 34.16 2.00
CA ALA A 132 11.61 33.86 0.56
C ALA A 132 10.32 34.41 -0.05
N ALA A 133 10.42 35.01 -1.21
CA ALA A 133 9.30 35.67 -1.91
C ALA A 133 9.10 35.09 -3.32
N PRO A 134 7.91 35.21 -3.93
CA PRO A 134 7.64 34.68 -5.28
C PRO A 134 8.66 35.12 -6.34
N GLY A 135 9.14 36.35 -6.27
CA GLY A 135 10.13 36.87 -7.21
C GLY A 135 11.52 36.27 -7.12
N ASP A 136 11.82 35.49 -6.09
CA ASP A 136 13.11 34.82 -5.92
C ASP A 136 13.21 33.54 -6.77
N PHE A 137 12.11 33.10 -7.40
CA PHE A 137 12.03 31.89 -8.19
C PHE A 137 11.85 32.18 -9.67
N THR A 138 12.47 31.36 -10.50
CA THR A 138 12.27 31.41 -11.97
C THR A 138 12.00 29.99 -12.46
N ALA A 139 10.84 29.80 -13.10
CA ALA A 139 10.45 28.52 -13.73
C ALA A 139 10.81 28.60 -15.23
N SER A 140 11.62 27.67 -15.74
CA SER A 140 12.02 27.61 -17.14
C SER A 140 12.41 26.18 -17.52
N GLY A 141 11.93 25.68 -18.67
CA GLY A 141 12.35 24.38 -19.21
C GLY A 141 12.09 23.19 -18.29
N GLY A 142 10.98 23.21 -17.53
CA GLY A 142 10.64 22.14 -16.58
C GLY A 142 11.47 22.15 -15.28
N ALA A 143 12.21 23.21 -15.01
CA ALA A 143 13.01 23.36 -13.80
C ALA A 143 12.73 24.70 -13.10
N VAL A 144 12.99 24.75 -11.80
CA VAL A 144 12.87 25.94 -10.97
C VAL A 144 14.24 26.31 -10.40
N THR A 145 14.63 27.56 -10.56
CA THR A 145 15.83 28.12 -9.94
C THR A 145 15.46 29.10 -8.83
N TYR A 146 16.34 29.23 -7.83
CA TYR A 146 16.15 30.11 -6.69
C TYR A 146 17.34 31.06 -6.53
N ALA A 147 17.05 32.37 -6.43
CA ALA A 147 18.04 33.42 -6.29
C ALA A 147 17.79 34.36 -5.07
N GLY A 148 16.93 33.91 -4.15
CA GLY A 148 16.56 34.64 -2.93
C GLY A 148 17.54 34.47 -1.77
N PRO A 149 17.12 34.83 -0.54
CA PRO A 149 17.92 34.70 0.66
C PRO A 149 18.45 33.28 0.89
N ALA A 150 19.62 33.11 1.45
CA ALA A 150 20.24 31.83 1.74
C ALA A 150 19.57 31.15 2.97
N GLU A 151 18.36 30.70 2.81
CA GLU A 151 17.54 30.08 3.85
C GLU A 151 16.92 28.76 3.38
N TRP A 152 16.58 27.89 4.32
CA TRP A 152 15.78 26.69 4.13
C TRP A 152 14.51 26.79 4.97
N SER A 153 13.60 27.66 4.54
CA SER A 153 12.37 28.02 5.24
C SER A 153 11.15 27.34 4.65
N TYR A 154 10.03 27.39 5.36
CA TYR A 154 8.77 26.85 4.90
C TYR A 154 8.25 27.57 3.64
N ARG A 155 8.34 28.89 3.58
CA ARG A 155 7.96 29.67 2.39
C ARG A 155 8.77 29.28 1.17
N ARG A 156 10.10 29.13 1.32
CA ARG A 156 10.95 28.66 0.23
C ARG A 156 10.50 27.30 -0.30
N PHE A 157 10.14 26.39 0.59
CA PHE A 157 9.65 25.05 0.24
C PHE A 157 8.33 25.12 -0.56
N ILE A 158 7.31 25.79 -0.05
CA ILE A 158 5.98 25.86 -0.70
C ILE A 158 6.03 26.66 -2.01
N LEU A 159 6.71 27.81 -2.04
CA LEU A 159 6.84 28.64 -3.25
C LEU A 159 7.61 27.91 -4.37
N HIS A 160 8.66 27.15 -4.01
CA HIS A 160 9.36 26.30 -4.97
C HIS A 160 8.41 25.35 -5.70
N TYR A 161 7.59 24.61 -4.95
CA TYR A 161 6.66 23.66 -5.55
C TYR A 161 5.48 24.32 -6.27
N ALA A 162 5.04 25.49 -5.84
CA ALA A 162 4.07 26.27 -6.60
C ALA A 162 4.60 26.64 -8.00
N HIS A 163 5.85 27.10 -8.07
CA HIS A 163 6.52 27.38 -9.35
C HIS A 163 6.80 26.11 -10.17
N LEU A 164 7.09 24.98 -9.51
CA LEU A 164 7.29 23.70 -10.17
C LEU A 164 5.99 23.18 -10.80
N CYS A 165 4.86 23.35 -10.13
CA CYS A 165 3.55 23.04 -10.70
C CYS A 165 3.25 23.86 -11.96
N VAL A 166 3.62 25.15 -11.97
CA VAL A 166 3.53 25.99 -13.20
C VAL A 166 4.42 25.42 -14.30
N ALA A 167 5.68 25.06 -13.98
CA ALA A 167 6.62 24.47 -14.94
C ALA A 167 6.12 23.12 -15.52
N ALA A 168 5.31 22.37 -14.75
CA ALA A 168 4.67 21.13 -15.17
C ALA A 168 3.38 21.32 -15.99
N GLY A 169 2.96 22.57 -16.25
CA GLY A 169 1.73 22.90 -16.98
C GLY A 169 0.49 23.09 -16.10
N GLY A 170 0.63 23.14 -14.78
CA GLY A 170 -0.42 23.39 -13.79
C GLY A 170 -0.95 22.13 -13.11
N VAL A 171 -1.69 22.34 -12.02
CA VAL A 171 -2.38 21.31 -11.24
C VAL A 171 -3.81 21.76 -10.93
N ASP A 172 -4.72 20.82 -10.61
CA ASP A 172 -6.12 21.13 -10.31
C ASP A 172 -6.26 21.72 -8.91
N ALA A 173 -5.46 21.26 -7.95
CA ALA A 173 -5.43 21.82 -6.60
C ALA A 173 -4.03 21.77 -5.99
N PHE A 174 -3.82 22.62 -4.98
CA PHE A 174 -2.56 22.74 -4.24
C PHE A 174 -2.82 22.94 -2.75
N CYS A 175 -2.23 22.09 -1.89
CA CYS A 175 -2.24 22.27 -0.45
C CYS A 175 -1.03 23.10 0.00
N ILE A 176 -1.28 24.22 0.69
CA ILE A 176 -0.21 25.10 1.20
C ILE A 176 0.46 24.62 2.47
N GLY A 177 0.00 23.49 3.00
CA GLY A 177 0.54 22.82 4.18
C GLY A 177 -0.37 21.72 4.66
N SER A 178 0.13 20.92 5.62
CA SER A 178 -0.61 19.81 6.19
C SER A 178 -0.22 19.57 7.64
N GLU A 179 -1.24 19.32 8.47
CA GLU A 179 -1.15 18.79 9.84
C GLU A 179 -0.09 19.49 10.72
N MET A 180 0.02 20.80 10.65
CA MET A 180 0.96 21.55 11.49
C MET A 180 0.29 22.04 12.77
N ARG A 181 -0.52 21.17 13.41
CA ARG A 181 -1.34 21.48 14.57
C ARG A 181 -0.59 22.23 15.67
N GLY A 182 0.56 21.74 16.09
CA GLY A 182 1.34 22.39 17.15
C GLY A 182 1.90 23.77 16.77
N LEU A 183 1.99 24.07 15.47
CA LEU A 183 2.44 25.36 14.94
C LEU A 183 1.28 26.35 14.77
N THR A 184 0.15 25.87 14.22
CA THR A 184 -1.03 26.73 13.98
C THR A 184 -1.68 27.17 15.29
N GLN A 185 -1.51 26.40 16.37
CA GLN A 185 -1.99 26.68 17.73
C GLN A 185 -1.07 27.60 18.53
N VAL A 186 0.12 27.97 18.03
CA VAL A 186 1.00 28.95 18.70
C VAL A 186 0.32 30.32 18.74
N ARG A 187 0.26 30.92 19.96
CA ARG A 187 -0.29 32.25 20.17
C ARG A 187 0.82 33.29 20.28
N GLY A 188 0.65 34.38 19.56
CA GLY A 188 1.45 35.59 19.68
C GLY A 188 0.94 36.57 20.75
N ALA A 189 1.47 37.76 20.80
CA ALA A 189 1.00 38.82 21.66
C ALA A 189 -0.48 39.13 21.38
N GLY A 190 -1.27 39.35 22.45
CA GLY A 190 -2.70 39.62 22.34
C GLY A 190 -3.54 38.44 21.84
N ASP A 191 -3.07 37.21 22.04
CA ASP A 191 -3.72 35.97 21.58
C ASP A 191 -3.91 35.88 20.06
N SER A 192 -3.04 36.52 19.27
CA SER A 192 -2.98 36.35 17.82
C SER A 192 -2.46 34.97 17.46
N PHE A 193 -2.75 34.50 16.23
CA PHE A 193 -2.22 33.22 15.69
C PHE A 193 -1.26 33.52 14.52
N PRO A 194 0.04 33.73 14.80
CA PRO A 194 1.00 34.18 13.82
C PRO A 194 1.22 33.20 12.66
N ALA A 195 1.14 31.88 12.91
CA ALA A 195 1.25 30.89 11.85
C ALA A 195 0.06 30.92 10.89
N VAL A 196 -1.15 31.15 11.41
CA VAL A 196 -2.36 31.29 10.59
C VAL A 196 -2.28 32.52 9.71
N ALA A 197 -1.79 33.64 10.26
CA ALA A 197 -1.55 34.85 9.48
C ALA A 197 -0.51 34.64 8.38
N ALA A 198 0.57 33.90 8.66
CA ALA A 198 1.60 33.59 7.67
C ALA A 198 1.08 32.63 6.58
N LEU A 199 0.26 31.64 6.91
CA LEU A 199 -0.40 30.74 5.95
C LEU A 199 -1.36 31.51 5.03
N ARG A 200 -2.12 32.49 5.54
CA ARG A 200 -2.97 33.36 4.72
C ARG A 200 -2.16 34.14 3.70
N ALA A 201 -1.06 34.77 4.14
CA ALA A 201 -0.17 35.49 3.24
C ALA A 201 0.44 34.55 2.16
N LEU A 202 0.85 33.35 2.58
CA LEU A 202 1.38 32.33 1.66
C LEU A 202 0.33 31.86 0.66
N ALA A 203 -0.92 31.67 1.08
CA ALA A 203 -2.04 31.31 0.20
C ALA A 203 -2.26 32.36 -0.90
N ALA A 204 -2.22 33.65 -0.55
CA ALA A 204 -2.35 34.74 -1.53
C ALA A 204 -1.17 34.76 -2.55
N GLU A 205 0.04 34.46 -2.12
CA GLU A 205 1.21 34.35 -3.00
C GLU A 205 1.12 33.12 -3.92
N VAL A 206 0.75 31.95 -3.37
CA VAL A 206 0.52 30.74 -4.17
C VAL A 206 -0.61 30.97 -5.18
N ARG A 207 -1.67 31.67 -4.81
CA ARG A 207 -2.76 32.09 -5.71
C ARG A 207 -2.23 32.97 -6.86
N ALA A 208 -1.34 33.89 -6.56
CA ALA A 208 -0.75 34.75 -7.59
C ALA A 208 0.14 33.97 -8.57
N ILE A 209 0.81 32.91 -8.11
CA ILE A 209 1.65 32.03 -8.93
C ILE A 209 0.79 31.07 -9.79
N LEU A 210 -0.15 30.37 -9.18
CA LEU A 210 -0.92 29.31 -9.83
C LEU A 210 -2.16 29.80 -10.60
N GLY A 211 -2.60 31.02 -10.32
CA GLY A 211 -3.77 31.63 -10.95
C GLY A 211 -5.12 31.17 -10.35
N PRO A 212 -6.23 31.69 -10.88
CA PRO A 212 -7.57 31.43 -10.32
C PRO A 212 -8.13 30.04 -10.66
N GLY A 213 -7.52 29.32 -11.60
CA GLY A 213 -7.98 27.98 -12.02
C GLY A 213 -7.59 26.85 -11.07
N THR A 214 -6.54 27.03 -10.28
CA THR A 214 -6.09 26.04 -9.31
C THR A 214 -6.79 26.24 -7.97
N LYS A 215 -7.36 25.18 -7.39
CA LYS A 215 -7.95 25.23 -6.04
C LYS A 215 -6.83 25.23 -4.99
N ILE A 216 -6.97 26.03 -3.94
CA ILE A 216 -5.99 26.15 -2.85
C ILE A 216 -6.67 25.81 -1.53
N GLY A 217 -6.01 24.99 -0.71
CA GLY A 217 -6.46 24.63 0.63
C GLY A 217 -5.29 24.36 1.58
N TYR A 218 -5.64 24.09 2.82
CA TYR A 218 -4.74 23.59 3.86
C TYR A 218 -5.31 22.25 4.36
N ALA A 219 -4.49 21.22 4.44
CA ALA A 219 -4.88 19.91 4.91
C ALA A 219 -4.67 19.85 6.43
N ALA A 220 -5.74 20.13 7.19
CA ALA A 220 -5.68 20.10 8.65
C ALA A 220 -5.85 18.67 9.17
N ASP A 221 -5.13 18.33 10.22
CA ASP A 221 -5.41 17.11 11.00
C ASP A 221 -6.85 17.13 11.53
N TRP A 222 -7.50 15.96 11.62
CA TRP A 222 -8.87 15.83 12.11
C TRP A 222 -9.09 16.42 13.51
N SER A 223 -8.05 16.50 14.33
CA SER A 223 -8.07 17.13 15.64
C SER A 223 -7.68 18.61 15.64
N GLU A 224 -7.40 19.20 14.45
CA GLU A 224 -6.97 20.59 14.26
C GLU A 224 -8.07 21.46 13.64
N TYR A 225 -8.79 20.94 12.62
CA TYR A 225 -9.66 21.73 11.73
C TYR A 225 -10.79 22.45 12.47
N PHE A 226 -11.35 21.83 13.51
CA PHE A 226 -12.59 22.30 14.17
C PHE A 226 -12.33 23.38 15.20
N GLY A 227 -11.12 23.50 15.76
CA GLY A 227 -10.77 24.49 16.78
C GLY A 227 -9.62 24.05 17.66
N TYR A 228 -9.14 24.97 18.50
CA TYR A 228 -8.08 24.76 19.46
C TYR A 228 -8.61 24.84 20.88
N GLN A 229 -8.57 23.72 21.60
CA GLN A 229 -8.80 23.71 23.04
C GLN A 229 -7.49 24.05 23.76
N THR A 230 -7.42 25.22 24.35
CA THR A 230 -6.19 25.69 24.99
C THR A 230 -5.92 24.96 26.31
N PRO A 231 -4.66 24.98 26.83
CA PRO A 231 -4.36 24.41 28.14
C PRO A 231 -5.17 25.02 29.28
N GLU A 232 -5.68 26.23 29.11
CA GLU A 232 -6.54 26.93 30.05
C GLU A 232 -8.03 26.47 29.99
N GLY A 233 -8.38 25.67 29.00
CA GLY A 233 -9.74 25.16 28.77
C GLY A 233 -10.62 26.04 27.87
N ASP A 234 -10.04 27.06 27.22
CA ASP A 234 -10.75 27.86 26.23
C ASP A 234 -10.87 27.08 24.91
N LEU A 235 -11.92 27.37 24.13
CA LEU A 235 -12.02 26.98 22.73
C LEU A 235 -11.80 28.18 21.82
N ARG A 236 -10.87 28.06 20.88
CA ARG A 236 -10.54 29.07 19.87
C ARG A 236 -10.71 28.50 18.47
N TYR A 237 -11.46 29.19 17.61
CA TYR A 237 -11.57 28.86 16.19
C TYR A 237 -10.41 29.48 15.41
N HIS A 238 -9.19 29.06 15.72
CA HIS A 238 -7.93 29.68 15.29
C HIS A 238 -7.70 29.60 13.77
N LEU A 239 -8.23 28.59 13.09
CA LEU A 239 -8.11 28.44 11.63
C LEU A 239 -9.20 29.19 10.84
N ASP A 240 -10.26 29.70 11.47
CA ASP A 240 -11.33 30.40 10.78
C ASP A 240 -10.84 31.58 9.91
N PRO A 241 -9.84 32.38 10.33
CA PRO A 241 -9.29 33.43 9.46
C PRO A 241 -8.66 32.87 8.17
N LEU A 242 -8.12 31.64 8.22
CA LEU A 242 -7.61 30.94 7.04
C LEU A 242 -8.74 30.41 6.19
N TRP A 243 -9.71 29.71 6.82
CA TRP A 243 -10.87 29.15 6.12
C TRP A 243 -11.71 30.21 5.41
N ALA A 244 -11.87 31.37 6.01
CA ALA A 244 -12.60 32.49 5.44
C ALA A 244 -11.82 33.27 4.37
N ASP A 245 -10.50 33.02 4.21
CA ASP A 245 -9.68 33.78 3.28
C ASP A 245 -10.09 33.53 1.82
N GLY A 246 -10.11 34.59 1.02
CA GLY A 246 -10.49 34.53 -0.40
C GLY A 246 -9.49 33.75 -1.28
N ALA A 247 -8.27 33.53 -0.83
CA ALA A 247 -7.28 32.71 -1.51
C ALA A 247 -7.44 31.20 -1.23
N ILE A 248 -8.27 30.81 -0.25
CA ILE A 248 -8.57 29.44 0.10
C ILE A 248 -9.89 29.02 -0.54
N ASP A 249 -9.94 27.88 -1.21
CA ASP A 249 -11.12 27.38 -1.91
C ASP A 249 -11.87 26.28 -1.14
N PHE A 250 -11.20 25.52 -0.27
CA PHE A 250 -11.77 24.38 0.46
C PHE A 250 -11.16 24.24 1.85
N VAL A 251 -11.91 23.62 2.75
CA VAL A 251 -11.43 23.16 4.06
C VAL A 251 -10.90 21.74 3.87
N GLY A 252 -9.59 21.55 3.99
CA GLY A 252 -8.98 20.23 3.92
C GLY A 252 -8.98 19.56 5.30
N ILE A 253 -9.39 18.30 5.38
CA ILE A 253 -9.33 17.49 6.59
C ILE A 253 -8.66 16.17 6.28
N ASP A 254 -7.56 15.88 7.00
CA ASP A 254 -6.98 14.55 7.06
C ASP A 254 -7.79 13.76 8.10
N ASN A 255 -8.75 12.98 7.60
CA ASN A 255 -9.81 12.40 8.41
C ASN A 255 -9.49 10.98 8.85
N TYR A 256 -9.01 10.86 10.07
CA TYR A 256 -8.76 9.59 10.77
C TYR A 256 -9.61 9.44 12.03
N MET A 257 -10.86 9.88 11.98
CA MET A 257 -11.79 9.79 13.09
C MET A 257 -12.23 8.36 13.36
N PRO A 258 -12.32 7.92 14.64
CA PRO A 258 -12.70 6.54 14.99
C PRO A 258 -14.13 6.22 14.56
N LEU A 259 -14.35 5.02 14.00
CA LEU A 259 -15.67 4.51 13.63
C LEU A 259 -16.13 3.35 14.54
N SER A 260 -15.36 3.00 15.55
CA SER A 260 -15.72 1.93 16.49
C SER A 260 -15.05 2.15 17.85
N ASP A 261 -15.58 1.43 18.85
CA ASP A 261 -14.98 1.23 20.18
C ASP A 261 -15.13 -0.25 20.53
N TRP A 262 -14.68 -1.11 19.61
CA TRP A 262 -14.88 -2.57 19.68
C TRP A 262 -13.88 -3.24 20.63
N ARG A 263 -14.37 -4.26 21.34
CA ARG A 263 -13.59 -5.09 22.28
C ARG A 263 -13.70 -6.55 21.89
N ASP A 264 -12.78 -7.37 22.41
CA ASP A 264 -12.91 -8.83 22.25
C ASP A 264 -14.04 -9.39 23.12
N GLY A 265 -14.65 -10.47 22.62
CA GLY A 265 -15.80 -11.10 23.29
C GLY A 265 -17.13 -10.43 22.97
N LEU A 266 -18.14 -10.75 23.78
CA LEU A 266 -19.51 -10.25 23.63
C LEU A 266 -19.99 -9.43 24.84
N ASP A 267 -19.11 -9.20 25.83
CA ASP A 267 -19.42 -8.46 27.05
C ASP A 267 -18.83 -7.04 26.97
N HIS A 268 -19.30 -6.27 25.99
CA HIS A 268 -18.95 -4.87 25.84
C HIS A 268 -20.12 -4.04 25.27
N ALA A 269 -20.05 -2.72 25.38
CA ALA A 269 -21.15 -1.83 25.08
C ALA A 269 -21.68 -1.93 23.65
N ASP A 270 -20.82 -2.22 22.65
CA ASP A 270 -21.19 -2.29 21.24
C ASP A 270 -21.46 -3.73 20.75
N ALA A 271 -21.40 -4.75 21.62
CA ALA A 271 -21.58 -6.16 21.25
C ALA A 271 -22.91 -6.44 20.55
N HIS A 272 -23.96 -5.64 20.83
CA HIS A 272 -25.28 -5.75 20.21
C HIS A 272 -25.29 -5.56 18.70
N TRP A 273 -24.23 -4.94 18.11
CA TRP A 273 -24.03 -4.83 16.67
C TRP A 273 -23.55 -6.13 16.01
N GLY A 274 -23.20 -7.14 16.81
CA GLY A 274 -22.82 -8.49 16.38
C GLY A 274 -21.40 -8.63 15.86
N SER A 275 -20.85 -7.63 15.16
CA SER A 275 -19.49 -7.66 14.61
C SER A 275 -18.94 -6.27 14.38
N ILE A 276 -17.61 -6.10 14.55
CA ILE A 276 -16.90 -4.87 14.17
C ILE A 276 -17.02 -4.58 12.66
N TYR A 277 -17.21 -5.61 11.83
CA TYR A 277 -17.32 -5.47 10.37
C TYR A 277 -18.74 -5.08 9.92
N ASN A 278 -19.69 -4.96 10.85
CA ASN A 278 -21.04 -4.54 10.54
C ASN A 278 -21.00 -3.11 9.95
N LEU A 279 -21.42 -2.99 8.69
CA LEU A 279 -21.35 -1.71 7.97
C LEU A 279 -22.28 -0.65 8.55
N ASP A 280 -23.45 -1.06 9.09
CA ASP A 280 -24.37 -0.12 9.71
C ASP A 280 -23.85 0.41 11.04
N TYR A 281 -23.12 -0.43 11.82
CA TYR A 281 -22.39 0.01 12.99
C TYR A 281 -21.35 1.07 12.65
N LEU A 282 -20.49 0.81 11.66
CA LEU A 282 -19.46 1.75 11.25
C LEU A 282 -20.05 3.05 10.69
N LYS A 283 -21.11 2.96 9.84
CA LYS A 283 -21.82 4.14 9.29
C LYS A 283 -22.46 4.98 10.38
N ALA A 284 -23.09 4.34 11.38
CA ALA A 284 -23.69 5.05 12.51
C ALA A 284 -22.64 5.87 13.30
N ASN A 285 -21.40 5.40 13.33
CA ASN A 285 -20.30 6.07 14.00
C ASN A 285 -19.55 7.11 13.16
N VAL A 286 -19.89 7.34 11.88
CA VAL A 286 -19.27 8.43 11.09
C VAL A 286 -19.69 9.79 11.66
N ALA A 287 -20.97 9.95 11.99
CA ALA A 287 -21.53 11.12 12.69
C ALA A 287 -22.16 10.66 14.02
N GLY A 288 -21.40 9.92 14.82
CA GLY A 288 -21.81 9.34 16.09
C GLY A 288 -20.63 8.78 16.85
N GLY A 289 -20.85 8.17 18.01
CA GLY A 289 -19.84 7.50 18.82
C GLY A 289 -18.82 8.43 19.50
N GLU A 290 -17.57 7.94 19.65
CA GLU A 290 -16.50 8.72 20.28
C GLU A 290 -16.18 9.98 19.49
N GLY A 291 -16.09 11.12 20.20
CA GLY A 291 -15.83 12.43 19.59
C GLY A 291 -17.07 13.10 18.96
N HIS A 292 -18.23 12.43 19.00
CA HIS A 292 -19.53 13.00 18.64
C HIS A 292 -20.52 12.93 19.81
N ASP A 293 -20.88 11.74 20.26
CA ASP A 293 -21.88 11.56 21.32
C ASP A 293 -21.25 11.58 22.70
N TRP A 294 -20.03 11.05 22.82
CA TRP A 294 -19.33 10.85 24.06
C TRP A 294 -17.81 10.88 23.88
N PHE A 295 -17.09 10.93 25.00
CA PHE A 295 -15.63 10.83 25.10
C PHE A 295 -15.23 10.07 26.34
N TYR A 296 -13.96 9.65 26.42
CA TYR A 296 -13.37 9.09 27.62
C TYR A 296 -12.58 10.14 28.38
N SER A 297 -12.95 10.38 29.67
CA SER A 297 -12.29 11.39 30.51
C SER A 297 -10.93 10.92 31.08
N SER A 298 -10.61 9.61 30.95
CA SER A 298 -9.34 9.03 31.37
C SER A 298 -9.10 7.67 30.71
N PRO A 299 -7.83 7.20 30.67
CA PRO A 299 -7.53 5.83 30.23
C PRO A 299 -8.30 4.76 31.00
N ALA A 300 -8.44 4.90 32.32
CA ALA A 300 -9.21 3.96 33.16
C ALA A 300 -10.69 3.91 32.77
N HIS A 301 -11.29 5.05 32.38
CA HIS A 301 -12.68 5.10 31.86
C HIS A 301 -12.77 4.42 30.51
N ARG A 302 -11.76 4.55 29.65
CA ARG A 302 -11.69 3.81 28.39
C ARG A 302 -11.64 2.30 28.63
N ASP A 303 -10.78 1.84 29.52
CA ASP A 303 -10.66 0.41 29.82
C ASP A 303 -11.99 -0.17 30.36
N ALA A 304 -12.70 0.60 31.15
CA ALA A 304 -13.99 0.21 31.73
C ALA A 304 -15.21 0.55 30.85
N GLN A 305 -15.04 1.12 29.65
CA GLN A 305 -16.11 1.65 28.77
C GLN A 305 -17.06 2.61 29.48
N ILE A 306 -16.57 3.45 30.40
CA ILE A 306 -17.37 4.49 31.04
C ILE A 306 -17.38 5.72 30.13
N ARG A 307 -18.39 5.81 29.26
CA ARG A 307 -18.58 6.86 28.26
C ARG A 307 -19.17 8.11 28.89
N THR A 308 -18.51 9.26 28.70
CA THR A 308 -19.00 10.56 29.18
C THR A 308 -19.66 11.30 28.04
N PRO A 309 -20.95 11.70 28.13
CA PRO A 309 -21.64 12.45 27.08
C PRO A 309 -20.95 13.78 26.77
N ILE A 310 -20.94 14.18 25.48
CA ILE A 310 -20.47 15.50 25.05
C ILE A 310 -21.67 16.45 25.07
N GLU A 311 -21.68 17.39 26.02
CA GLU A 311 -22.75 18.33 26.24
C GLU A 311 -22.22 19.78 26.30
N ASP A 312 -23.07 20.75 26.01
CA ASP A 312 -22.84 22.16 26.29
C ASP A 312 -24.00 22.71 27.14
N GLY A 313 -23.80 22.70 28.45
CA GLY A 313 -24.79 23.15 29.41
C GLY A 313 -25.02 24.66 29.39
N ALA A 314 -24.11 25.45 28.83
CA ALA A 314 -24.17 26.91 28.87
C ALA A 314 -25.04 27.50 27.73
N TYR A 315 -24.90 26.95 26.53
CA TYR A 315 -25.52 27.52 25.30
C TYR A 315 -26.30 26.49 24.50
N GLY A 316 -26.30 25.20 24.89
CA GLY A 316 -26.98 24.14 24.16
C GLY A 316 -26.38 23.88 22.76
N GLU A 317 -25.09 24.11 22.57
CA GLU A 317 -24.37 23.94 21.32
C GLU A 317 -23.27 22.85 21.50
N PRO A 318 -23.63 21.57 21.76
CA PRO A 318 -22.64 20.51 22.02
C PRO A 318 -21.68 20.29 20.86
N TRP A 319 -22.06 20.65 19.63
CA TRP A 319 -21.23 20.52 18.44
C TRP A 319 -19.90 21.27 18.54
N VAL A 320 -19.79 22.32 19.34
CA VAL A 320 -18.53 23.06 19.54
C VAL A 320 -17.43 22.23 20.22
N TRP A 321 -17.81 21.12 20.87
CA TRP A 321 -16.92 20.17 21.52
C TRP A 321 -16.79 18.84 20.78
N ARG A 322 -17.54 18.67 19.67
CA ARG A 322 -17.65 17.44 18.89
C ARG A 322 -16.76 17.50 17.67
N VAL A 323 -15.57 16.92 17.74
CA VAL A 323 -14.65 16.90 16.61
C VAL A 323 -15.22 16.18 15.39
N LYS A 324 -16.18 15.27 15.54
CA LYS A 324 -16.81 14.52 14.46
C LYS A 324 -18.07 15.15 13.90
N ASP A 325 -18.59 16.22 14.51
CA ASP A 325 -19.81 16.88 14.03
C ASP A 325 -19.49 17.90 12.92
N ILE A 326 -18.93 17.39 11.80
CA ILE A 326 -18.53 18.20 10.64
C ILE A 326 -19.73 19.01 10.13
N ARG A 327 -20.95 18.42 10.14
CA ARG A 327 -22.14 19.08 9.64
C ARG A 327 -22.50 20.30 10.46
N SER A 328 -22.62 20.16 11.78
CA SER A 328 -22.96 21.32 12.63
C SER A 328 -21.85 22.37 12.61
N TRP A 329 -20.57 21.95 12.60
CA TRP A 329 -19.44 22.86 12.42
C TRP A 329 -19.56 23.66 11.12
N TRP A 330 -19.89 23.03 10.02
CA TRP A 330 -20.01 23.69 8.72
C TRP A 330 -21.26 24.58 8.56
N GLU A 331 -22.38 24.19 9.20
CA GLU A 331 -23.69 24.90 9.08
C GLU A 331 -23.82 26.10 10.02
N ASN A 332 -23.01 26.20 11.08
CA ASN A 332 -23.18 27.22 12.12
C ASN A 332 -22.10 28.31 12.10
N PRO A 333 -22.42 29.53 12.62
CA PRO A 333 -21.41 30.54 12.88
C PRO A 333 -20.54 30.14 14.09
N HIS A 334 -19.26 30.40 14.00
CA HIS A 334 -18.31 30.05 15.06
C HIS A 334 -18.08 31.20 16.03
N HIS A 335 -17.96 30.86 17.28
CA HIS A 335 -17.70 31.79 18.37
C HIS A 335 -16.70 31.18 19.34
N ASP A 336 -15.59 31.85 19.63
CA ASP A 336 -14.68 31.42 20.66
C ASP A 336 -15.39 31.27 22.00
N ARG A 337 -14.93 30.33 22.84
CA ARG A 337 -15.37 30.12 24.22
C ARG A 337 -14.22 30.44 25.16
N ILE A 338 -14.20 31.63 25.71
CA ILE A 338 -13.12 32.11 26.61
C ILE A 338 -13.67 32.15 28.03
N GLY A 339 -13.04 31.37 28.93
CA GLY A 339 -13.57 31.20 30.29
C GLY A 339 -15.00 30.68 30.33
N GLY A 340 -15.40 29.88 29.34
CA GLY A 340 -16.76 29.37 29.15
C GLY A 340 -17.76 30.37 28.54
N VAL A 341 -17.34 31.59 28.20
CA VAL A 341 -18.20 32.63 27.65
C VAL A 341 -18.13 32.68 26.13
N LYS A 342 -19.29 32.70 25.44
CA LYS A 342 -19.41 32.83 24.01
C LYS A 342 -18.99 34.22 23.55
N GLY A 343 -17.96 34.33 22.72
CA GLY A 343 -17.41 35.58 22.19
C GLY A 343 -18.15 36.11 20.97
N ALA A 344 -17.52 37.06 20.30
CA ALA A 344 -18.00 37.56 18.99
C ALA A 344 -17.88 36.44 17.94
N GLN A 345 -18.65 36.57 16.86
CA GLN A 345 -18.54 35.66 15.73
C GLN A 345 -17.14 35.77 15.07
N SER A 346 -16.55 34.62 14.74
CA SER A 346 -15.33 34.51 13.97
C SER A 346 -15.53 34.92 12.50
N PRO A 347 -14.48 35.03 11.70
CA PRO A 347 -14.60 35.29 10.27
C PRO A 347 -15.30 34.20 9.46
N TRP A 348 -15.49 32.99 10.01
CA TRP A 348 -16.16 31.90 9.30
C TRP A 348 -17.57 32.27 8.89
N LEU A 349 -17.90 32.00 7.61
CA LEU A 349 -19.25 32.10 7.08
C LEU A 349 -19.80 30.70 6.88
N PRO A 350 -20.92 30.35 7.53
CA PRO A 350 -21.55 29.03 7.39
C PRO A 350 -21.75 28.64 5.93
N GLN A 351 -21.47 27.39 5.59
CA GLN A 351 -21.65 26.79 4.28
C GLN A 351 -20.92 27.50 3.13
N SER A 352 -19.86 28.29 3.42
CA SER A 352 -19.19 29.11 2.41
C SER A 352 -18.19 28.33 1.55
N LYS A 353 -17.68 27.18 2.03
CA LYS A 353 -16.67 26.37 1.34
C LYS A 353 -16.95 24.89 1.50
N PRO A 354 -16.60 24.06 0.48
CA PRO A 354 -16.67 22.62 0.60
C PRO A 354 -15.57 22.11 1.54
N VAL A 355 -15.87 20.99 2.19
CA VAL A 355 -14.89 20.17 2.92
C VAL A 355 -14.34 19.12 1.95
N TRP A 356 -13.01 18.99 1.88
CA TRP A 356 -12.33 17.91 1.18
C TRP A 356 -11.63 17.01 2.20
N PHE A 357 -11.84 15.71 2.10
CA PHE A 357 -10.97 14.78 2.81
C PHE A 357 -9.66 14.67 2.02
N THR A 358 -8.67 15.44 2.45
CA THR A 358 -7.33 15.47 1.85
C THR A 358 -6.60 14.16 2.11
N GLU A 359 -6.94 13.50 3.22
CA GLU A 359 -6.63 12.11 3.51
C GLU A 359 -7.81 11.47 4.25
N PHE A 360 -8.05 10.17 4.06
CA PHE A 360 -8.88 9.35 4.94
C PHE A 360 -8.56 7.88 4.75
N GLY A 361 -8.73 7.08 5.80
CA GLY A 361 -8.45 5.66 5.77
C GLY A 361 -8.20 5.09 7.16
N CYS A 362 -7.85 3.83 7.23
CA CYS A 362 -7.29 3.20 8.42
C CYS A 362 -6.28 2.14 8.04
N ALA A 363 -5.43 1.75 8.97
CA ALA A 363 -4.50 0.66 8.78
C ALA A 363 -5.23 -0.68 8.60
N ALA A 364 -4.66 -1.58 7.80
CA ALA A 364 -5.18 -2.94 7.62
C ALA A 364 -4.77 -3.84 8.81
N ILE A 365 -5.27 -3.50 9.98
CA ILE A 365 -4.93 -4.13 11.26
C ILE A 365 -6.18 -4.39 12.09
N ASP A 366 -6.14 -5.42 12.94
CA ASP A 366 -7.21 -5.72 13.89
C ASP A 366 -7.66 -4.46 14.63
N LYS A 367 -8.98 -4.21 14.62
CA LYS A 367 -9.61 -3.03 15.22
C LYS A 367 -9.05 -1.68 14.72
N GLY A 368 -8.54 -1.63 13.47
CA GLY A 368 -8.03 -0.39 12.87
C GLY A 368 -9.01 0.77 12.91
N SER A 369 -10.32 0.51 12.91
CA SER A 369 -11.37 1.54 13.03
C SER A 369 -11.54 2.16 14.42
N ASN A 370 -10.92 1.55 15.49
CA ASN A 370 -10.91 2.17 16.83
C ASN A 370 -9.98 3.39 16.91
N GLU A 371 -8.84 3.37 16.19
CA GLU A 371 -7.88 4.49 16.06
C GLU A 371 -7.29 4.50 14.64
N PRO A 372 -8.01 5.03 13.66
CA PRO A 372 -7.60 5.00 12.25
C PRO A 372 -6.27 5.70 11.94
N ASN A 373 -5.87 6.64 12.78
CA ASN A 373 -4.60 7.38 12.67
C ASN A 373 -3.37 6.59 13.10
N LYS A 374 -3.54 5.41 13.73
CA LYS A 374 -2.40 4.59 14.17
C LYS A 374 -1.78 3.83 13.00
N PHE A 375 -0.46 3.69 13.06
CA PHE A 375 0.32 2.94 12.09
C PHE A 375 1.47 2.20 12.78
N LEU A 376 1.96 1.15 12.15
CA LEU A 376 3.09 0.37 12.62
C LEU A 376 4.32 0.67 11.77
N ASP A 377 5.22 1.49 12.28
CA ASP A 377 6.58 1.67 11.80
C ASP A 377 7.53 1.69 13.00
N PRO A 378 8.21 0.57 13.32
CA PRO A 378 9.05 0.47 14.51
C PRO A 378 10.16 1.53 14.61
N LYS A 379 10.46 2.24 13.51
CA LYS A 379 11.44 3.33 13.51
C LYS A 379 10.88 4.63 14.11
N SER A 380 9.55 4.82 14.10
CA SER A 380 8.90 6.05 14.53
C SER A 380 8.43 5.98 15.98
N SER A 381 8.57 7.06 16.71
CA SER A 381 8.00 7.21 18.05
C SER A 381 6.46 7.33 18.07
N GLU A 382 5.85 7.56 16.92
CA GLU A 382 4.39 7.63 16.75
C GLU A 382 3.77 6.26 16.40
N SER A 383 4.63 5.23 16.22
CA SER A 383 4.20 3.85 15.93
C SER A 383 3.47 3.26 17.13
N ASP A 384 2.23 2.84 16.93
CA ASP A 384 1.41 2.25 17.98
C ASP A 384 0.31 1.37 17.39
N LEU A 385 -0.32 0.53 18.24
CA LEU A 385 -1.49 -0.24 17.90
C LEU A 385 -2.78 0.56 18.19
N PRO A 386 -3.84 0.37 17.40
CA PRO A 386 -5.17 0.85 17.78
C PRO A 386 -5.63 0.28 19.13
N TYR A 387 -6.48 0.99 19.85
CA TYR A 387 -7.00 0.52 21.13
C TYR A 387 -7.58 -0.89 21.03
N HIS A 388 -7.17 -1.75 21.97
CA HIS A 388 -7.58 -3.16 22.08
C HIS A 388 -7.20 -4.06 20.91
N SER A 389 -6.39 -3.58 19.97
CA SER A 389 -5.90 -4.38 18.84
C SER A 389 -4.89 -5.45 19.30
N ASN A 390 -5.00 -6.64 18.74
CA ASN A 390 -4.02 -7.71 18.90
C ASN A 390 -2.83 -7.59 17.93
N GLY A 391 -2.80 -6.57 17.05
CA GLY A 391 -1.75 -6.31 16.10
C GLY A 391 -1.73 -7.21 14.86
N ARG A 392 -2.74 -8.06 14.64
CA ARG A 392 -2.84 -8.91 13.46
C ARG A 392 -3.30 -8.13 12.24
N ARG A 393 -2.89 -8.58 11.07
CA ARG A 393 -3.36 -8.04 9.79
C ARG A 393 -4.86 -8.25 9.62
N ASP A 394 -5.55 -7.20 9.17
CA ASP A 394 -6.98 -7.22 8.90
C ASP A 394 -7.36 -6.30 7.73
N ASP A 395 -7.24 -6.83 6.52
CA ASP A 395 -7.58 -6.09 5.30
C ASP A 395 -9.10 -5.83 5.18
N LEU A 396 -9.94 -6.68 5.81
CA LEU A 396 -11.39 -6.48 5.81
C LEU A 396 -11.77 -5.26 6.64
N MET A 397 -11.09 -5.03 7.77
CA MET A 397 -11.34 -3.84 8.60
C MET A 397 -11.09 -2.55 7.81
N GLN A 398 -9.96 -2.48 7.10
CA GLN A 398 -9.65 -1.35 6.23
C GLN A 398 -10.74 -1.14 5.15
N MET A 399 -11.16 -2.21 4.49
CA MET A 399 -12.21 -2.14 3.47
C MET A 399 -13.54 -1.64 4.04
N GLN A 400 -13.98 -2.16 5.17
CA GLN A 400 -15.25 -1.79 5.79
C GLN A 400 -15.23 -0.35 6.29
N TYR A 401 -14.11 0.12 6.83
CA TYR A 401 -13.91 1.53 7.17
C TYR A 401 -14.12 2.43 5.96
N LEU A 402 -13.44 2.14 4.84
CA LEU A 402 -13.55 2.94 3.62
C LEU A 402 -14.98 2.91 3.06
N ARG A 403 -15.64 1.75 3.05
CA ARG A 403 -17.04 1.62 2.62
C ARG A 403 -17.97 2.46 3.49
N ALA A 404 -17.81 2.38 4.82
CA ALA A 404 -18.64 3.15 5.74
C ALA A 404 -18.52 4.66 5.48
N MET A 405 -17.30 5.16 5.32
CA MET A 405 -17.03 6.57 5.01
C MET A 405 -17.63 7.00 3.67
N ILE A 406 -17.40 6.21 2.61
CA ILE A 406 -17.87 6.52 1.25
C ILE A 406 -19.40 6.48 1.20
N ASP A 407 -20.01 5.43 1.74
CA ASP A 407 -21.48 5.27 1.71
C ASP A 407 -22.17 6.38 2.50
N HIS A 408 -21.64 6.71 3.69
CA HIS A 408 -22.22 7.75 4.54
C HIS A 408 -22.22 9.11 3.85
N TRP A 409 -21.07 9.54 3.31
CA TRP A 409 -20.93 10.88 2.72
C TRP A 409 -21.46 10.99 1.29
N ARG A 410 -21.72 9.89 0.60
CA ARG A 410 -22.43 9.87 -0.69
C ARG A 410 -23.95 9.93 -0.52
N ASP A 411 -24.45 9.63 0.67
CA ASP A 411 -25.88 9.76 0.96
C ASP A 411 -26.27 11.25 1.12
N PRO A 412 -27.16 11.80 0.28
CA PRO A 412 -27.60 13.19 0.39
C PRO A 412 -28.27 13.55 1.73
N ALA A 413 -28.79 12.56 2.47
CA ALA A 413 -29.35 12.79 3.79
C ALA A 413 -28.30 13.23 4.82
N ASN A 414 -27.04 12.75 4.65
CA ASN A 414 -25.92 13.07 5.53
C ASN A 414 -25.06 14.23 4.99
N ASN A 415 -25.13 14.49 3.68
CA ASN A 415 -24.23 15.42 2.98
C ASN A 415 -25.03 16.53 2.27
N PRO A 416 -25.44 17.59 3.02
CA PRO A 416 -26.26 18.65 2.48
C PRO A 416 -25.54 19.47 1.41
N VAL A 417 -26.32 20.10 0.54
CA VAL A 417 -25.86 20.98 -0.53
C VAL A 417 -25.86 22.43 -0.05
N SER A 418 -24.74 23.13 -0.24
CA SER A 418 -24.62 24.56 0.06
C SER A 418 -25.47 25.40 -0.87
N ALA A 419 -26.26 26.32 -0.30
CA ALA A 419 -26.92 27.35 -1.06
C ALA A 419 -25.96 28.42 -1.62
N GLY A 420 -24.75 28.54 -1.06
CA GLY A 420 -23.74 29.53 -1.44
C GLY A 420 -22.95 29.17 -2.69
N TYR A 421 -22.44 27.95 -2.78
CA TYR A 421 -21.63 27.48 -3.92
C TYR A 421 -22.30 26.36 -4.74
N GLY A 422 -23.48 25.87 -4.31
CA GLY A 422 -24.28 24.91 -5.08
C GLY A 422 -23.73 23.47 -5.12
N GLY A 423 -22.72 23.16 -4.32
CA GLY A 423 -22.10 21.82 -4.21
C GLY A 423 -22.33 21.18 -2.83
N PRO A 424 -22.00 19.89 -2.67
CA PRO A 424 -22.15 19.18 -1.40
C PRO A 424 -21.22 19.75 -0.32
N MET A 425 -21.57 19.56 0.95
CA MET A 425 -20.74 19.91 2.10
C MET A 425 -19.39 19.20 2.03
N VAL A 426 -19.39 17.86 1.95
CA VAL A 426 -18.21 17.03 1.73
C VAL A 426 -18.17 16.67 0.25
N ASP A 427 -17.13 17.10 -0.44
CA ASP A 427 -16.94 16.79 -1.87
C ASP A 427 -16.27 15.42 -2.01
N MET A 428 -17.09 14.37 -2.19
CA MET A 428 -16.62 13.00 -2.31
C MET A 428 -15.88 12.71 -3.62
N ASP A 429 -15.97 13.58 -4.62
CA ASP A 429 -15.14 13.49 -5.84
C ASP A 429 -13.74 14.06 -5.60
N ARG A 430 -13.54 14.71 -4.44
CA ARG A 430 -12.27 15.27 -3.93
C ARG A 430 -11.87 14.66 -2.58
N ALA A 431 -12.31 13.42 -2.32
CA ALA A 431 -11.88 12.66 -1.15
C ALA A 431 -10.74 11.70 -1.54
N HIS A 432 -9.64 11.77 -0.80
CA HIS A 432 -8.39 11.08 -1.12
C HIS A 432 -8.11 9.99 -0.09
N VAL A 433 -8.16 8.74 -0.53
CA VAL A 433 -7.84 7.59 0.33
C VAL A 433 -6.33 7.56 0.60
N TRP A 434 -5.94 7.46 1.85
CA TRP A 434 -4.57 7.21 2.26
C TRP A 434 -4.34 5.72 2.49
N ALA A 435 -3.54 4.97 1.60
CA ALA A 435 -3.06 5.56 0.36
C ALA A 435 -2.98 4.49 -0.73
N TRP A 436 -3.30 4.84 -1.98
CA TRP A 436 -2.84 4.07 -3.11
C TRP A 436 -1.43 4.53 -3.49
N ASP A 437 -0.48 3.60 -3.51
CA ASP A 437 0.92 3.86 -3.81
C ASP A 437 1.20 3.60 -5.29
N ALA A 438 1.85 4.53 -5.96
CA ALA A 438 2.20 4.41 -7.38
C ALA A 438 3.34 3.41 -7.64
N ARG A 439 4.03 2.93 -6.59
CA ARG A 439 5.03 1.88 -6.74
C ARG A 439 4.38 0.60 -7.25
N PRO A 440 5.02 -0.13 -8.19
CA PRO A 440 4.38 -1.26 -8.87
C PRO A 440 4.17 -2.45 -7.92
N PHE A 441 2.90 -2.81 -7.67
CA PHE A 441 2.56 -4.04 -6.96
C PHE A 441 2.75 -5.26 -7.89
N PRO A 442 3.28 -6.42 -7.44
CA PRO A 442 3.75 -6.74 -6.07
C PRO A 442 5.23 -6.43 -5.79
N GLN A 443 5.96 -5.76 -6.69
CA GLN A 443 7.35 -5.38 -6.46
C GLN A 443 7.48 -4.50 -5.21
N PHE A 444 6.64 -3.49 -5.06
CA PHE A 444 6.30 -2.95 -3.77
C PHE A 444 5.07 -3.72 -3.23
N PRO A 445 5.09 -4.26 -2.02
CA PRO A 445 6.07 -4.14 -0.92
C PRO A 445 7.20 -5.17 -0.92
N ALA A 446 7.16 -6.16 -1.80
CA ALA A 446 7.96 -7.37 -1.67
C ALA A 446 9.48 -7.14 -1.77
N ASN A 447 9.92 -6.10 -2.50
CA ASN A 447 11.35 -5.79 -2.67
C ASN A 447 11.87 -4.87 -1.54
N VAL A 448 11.98 -5.42 -0.34
CA VAL A 448 12.48 -4.70 0.86
C VAL A 448 13.95 -4.26 0.77
N GLY A 449 14.70 -4.78 -0.18
CA GLY A 449 16.06 -4.31 -0.47
C GLY A 449 16.10 -2.92 -1.09
N VAL A 450 15.01 -2.53 -1.77
CA VAL A 450 14.83 -1.21 -2.40
C VAL A 450 13.99 -0.29 -1.50
N TRP A 451 12.89 -0.80 -0.91
CA TRP A 451 11.96 0.00 -0.13
C TRP A 451 11.97 -0.38 1.35
N ALA A 452 12.51 0.50 2.19
CA ALA A 452 12.66 0.28 3.63
C ALA A 452 11.32 0.20 4.40
N ASP A 453 10.22 0.66 3.80
CA ASP A 453 8.86 0.64 4.35
C ASP A 453 8.03 -0.56 3.87
N GLY A 454 8.57 -1.42 3.01
CA GLY A 454 7.87 -2.61 2.53
C GLY A 454 7.40 -3.54 3.66
N ASP A 455 8.15 -3.57 4.75
CA ASP A 455 7.84 -4.37 5.95
C ASP A 455 6.57 -3.90 6.68
N ASN A 456 6.18 -2.63 6.51
CA ASN A 456 5.03 -2.04 7.18
C ASN A 456 3.72 -2.28 6.38
N TYR A 457 3.82 -2.69 5.11
CA TYR A 457 2.68 -2.86 4.21
C TYR A 457 1.58 -3.78 4.74
N PRO A 458 1.86 -4.98 5.29
CA PRO A 458 0.79 -5.92 5.65
C PRO A 458 -0.25 -5.33 6.61
N ARG A 459 0.18 -4.42 7.49
CA ARG A 459 -0.63 -3.80 8.53
C ARG A 459 -0.69 -2.28 8.42
N GLY A 460 -0.37 -1.74 7.24
CA GLY A 460 -0.36 -0.30 6.96
C GLY A 460 -1.61 0.18 6.25
N HIS A 461 -1.62 1.47 5.93
CA HIS A 461 -2.75 2.14 5.28
C HIS A 461 -2.84 1.90 3.77
N TRP A 462 -1.87 1.24 3.14
CA TRP A 462 -1.87 1.03 1.69
C TRP A 462 -3.06 0.22 1.22
N ILE A 463 -3.72 0.72 0.16
CA ILE A 463 -4.77 -0.01 -0.56
C ILE A 463 -4.25 -0.66 -1.84
N THR A 464 -3.01 -0.34 -2.27
CA THR A 464 -2.34 -0.94 -3.43
C THR A 464 -2.31 -2.47 -3.27
N GLY A 465 -2.77 -3.20 -4.29
CA GLY A 465 -2.91 -4.66 -4.23
C GLY A 465 -4.14 -5.16 -3.46
N ARG A 466 -4.96 -4.27 -2.87
CA ARG A 466 -6.17 -4.60 -2.09
C ARG A 466 -7.46 -4.10 -2.73
N VAL A 467 -7.40 -3.12 -3.64
CA VAL A 467 -8.58 -2.46 -4.22
C VAL A 467 -9.48 -3.38 -5.04
N SER A 468 -8.96 -4.49 -5.58
CA SER A 468 -9.73 -5.48 -6.32
C SER A 468 -10.42 -6.52 -5.44
N ALA A 469 -10.06 -6.59 -4.15
CA ALA A 469 -10.68 -7.51 -3.20
C ALA A 469 -12.16 -7.16 -2.97
N GLN A 470 -12.96 -8.17 -2.62
CA GLN A 470 -14.39 -8.02 -2.37
C GLN A 470 -14.76 -8.62 -1.01
N PRO A 471 -15.77 -8.07 -0.30
CA PRO A 471 -16.33 -8.73 0.87
C PRO A 471 -16.92 -10.10 0.49
N LEU A 472 -16.73 -11.10 1.33
CA LEU A 472 -17.30 -12.44 1.13
C LEU A 472 -18.82 -12.39 0.90
N SER A 473 -19.53 -11.57 1.65
CA SER A 473 -20.97 -11.37 1.52
C SER A 473 -21.39 -10.92 0.11
N SER A 474 -20.63 -10.02 -0.51
CA SER A 474 -20.88 -9.54 -1.87
C SER A 474 -20.65 -10.62 -2.91
N VAL A 475 -19.59 -11.43 -2.76
CA VAL A 475 -19.28 -12.53 -3.67
C VAL A 475 -20.35 -13.62 -3.60
N VAL A 476 -20.78 -13.99 -2.38
CA VAL A 476 -21.86 -14.99 -2.16
C VAL A 476 -23.17 -14.47 -2.76
N ALA A 477 -23.53 -13.20 -2.52
CA ALA A 477 -24.73 -12.61 -3.07
C ALA A 477 -24.72 -12.59 -4.60
N GLU A 478 -23.57 -12.28 -5.23
CA GLU A 478 -23.42 -12.31 -6.69
C GLU A 478 -23.61 -13.72 -7.24
N ILE A 479 -23.00 -14.75 -6.63
CA ILE A 479 -23.15 -16.14 -7.05
C ILE A 479 -24.63 -16.58 -6.97
N CYS A 480 -25.32 -16.25 -5.89
CA CYS A 480 -26.76 -16.53 -5.72
C CYS A 480 -27.59 -15.79 -6.79
N GLY A 481 -27.35 -14.49 -6.96
CA GLY A 481 -28.07 -13.66 -7.93
C GLY A 481 -27.90 -14.15 -9.39
N ARG A 482 -26.70 -14.57 -9.78
CA ARG A 482 -26.44 -15.18 -11.09
C ARG A 482 -27.20 -16.49 -11.32
N SER A 483 -27.57 -17.16 -10.24
CA SER A 483 -28.37 -18.40 -10.27
C SER A 483 -29.87 -18.15 -10.06
N GLY A 484 -30.32 -16.89 -10.03
CA GLY A 484 -31.71 -16.50 -9.89
C GLY A 484 -32.25 -16.62 -8.46
N VAL A 485 -31.39 -16.68 -7.43
CA VAL A 485 -31.76 -16.73 -6.02
C VAL A 485 -31.60 -15.37 -5.39
N SER A 486 -32.73 -14.73 -5.00
CA SER A 486 -32.77 -13.38 -4.41
C SER A 486 -33.05 -13.37 -2.91
N ASP A 487 -33.78 -14.39 -2.41
CA ASP A 487 -34.18 -14.46 -1.00
C ASP A 487 -33.01 -15.02 -0.16
N ILE A 488 -32.04 -14.14 0.12
CA ILE A 488 -30.80 -14.50 0.82
C ILE A 488 -30.51 -13.51 1.96
N ASP A 489 -29.92 -14.02 3.03
CA ASP A 489 -29.35 -13.23 4.12
C ASP A 489 -27.85 -13.55 4.23
N VAL A 490 -27.01 -12.61 3.84
CA VAL A 490 -25.54 -12.69 3.87
C VAL A 490 -24.92 -11.80 4.96
N GLY A 491 -25.74 -11.17 5.80
CA GLY A 491 -25.31 -10.24 6.84
C GLY A 491 -24.37 -10.85 7.88
N GLY A 492 -24.49 -12.19 8.10
CA GLY A 492 -23.60 -12.93 8.99
C GLY A 492 -22.28 -13.39 8.38
N LEU A 493 -21.94 -12.98 7.15
CA LEU A 493 -20.69 -13.36 6.48
C LEU A 493 -19.61 -12.30 6.62
N HIS A 494 -18.45 -12.73 7.09
CA HIS A 494 -17.24 -11.90 7.22
C HIS A 494 -16.08 -12.58 6.52
N GLY A 495 -15.28 -11.81 5.78
CA GLY A 495 -14.12 -12.29 5.04
C GLY A 495 -13.80 -11.39 3.85
N LEU A 496 -12.56 -11.44 3.40
CA LEU A 496 -12.06 -10.72 2.23
C LEU A 496 -11.70 -11.73 1.14
N VAL A 497 -12.33 -11.62 -0.03
CA VAL A 497 -12.01 -12.41 -1.23
C VAL A 497 -11.09 -11.58 -2.11
N ARG A 498 -9.82 -11.95 -2.17
CA ARG A 498 -8.79 -11.24 -2.98
C ARG A 498 -8.97 -11.51 -4.47
N GLY A 499 -9.36 -12.70 -4.82
CA GLY A 499 -9.67 -13.14 -6.16
C GLY A 499 -10.26 -14.55 -6.13
N TYR A 500 -11.25 -14.79 -6.97
CA TYR A 500 -11.88 -16.09 -7.12
C TYR A 500 -12.25 -16.34 -8.58
N SER A 501 -11.84 -17.48 -9.12
CA SER A 501 -12.17 -17.87 -10.48
C SER A 501 -13.16 -19.02 -10.48
N VAL A 502 -14.29 -18.85 -11.18
CA VAL A 502 -15.27 -19.89 -11.46
C VAL A 502 -15.14 -20.24 -12.93
N GLY A 503 -14.39 -21.33 -13.22
CA GLY A 503 -14.02 -21.70 -14.59
C GLY A 503 -15.12 -22.42 -15.39
N ASP A 504 -16.02 -23.12 -14.70
CA ASP A 504 -17.05 -23.95 -15.33
C ASP A 504 -18.46 -23.44 -15.06
N GLY A 505 -19.37 -23.58 -16.00
CA GLY A 505 -20.79 -23.26 -15.86
C GLY A 505 -21.53 -24.24 -14.94
N GLY A 506 -21.05 -24.39 -13.70
CA GLY A 506 -21.62 -25.25 -12.69
C GLY A 506 -22.81 -24.64 -11.94
N THR A 507 -23.33 -25.37 -10.94
CA THR A 507 -24.40 -24.88 -10.06
C THR A 507 -23.84 -23.85 -9.06
N ALA A 508 -24.69 -22.96 -8.54
CA ALA A 508 -24.32 -22.04 -7.45
C ALA A 508 -23.69 -22.78 -6.27
N ARG A 509 -24.22 -23.94 -5.93
CA ARG A 509 -23.68 -24.80 -4.85
C ARG A 509 -22.22 -25.18 -5.10
N ALA A 510 -21.89 -25.57 -6.32
CA ALA A 510 -20.51 -25.91 -6.69
C ALA A 510 -19.56 -24.69 -6.60
N ALA A 511 -20.05 -23.50 -6.98
CA ALA A 511 -19.29 -22.26 -6.86
C ALA A 511 -19.18 -21.77 -5.39
N LEU A 512 -20.12 -22.11 -4.52
CA LEU A 512 -20.06 -21.73 -3.09
C LEU A 512 -19.16 -22.66 -2.27
N GLN A 513 -19.03 -23.95 -2.63
CA GLN A 513 -18.27 -24.93 -1.86
C GLN A 513 -16.80 -24.54 -1.58
N PRO A 514 -16.01 -24.05 -2.54
CA PRO A 514 -14.65 -23.57 -2.29
C PRO A 514 -14.60 -22.42 -1.29
N LEU A 515 -15.56 -21.50 -1.35
CA LEU A 515 -15.69 -20.39 -0.41
C LEU A 515 -16.10 -20.90 0.99
N MET A 516 -17.03 -21.85 1.08
CA MET A 516 -17.43 -22.47 2.36
C MET A 516 -16.24 -23.13 3.05
N LEU A 517 -15.39 -23.83 2.29
CA LEU A 517 -14.17 -24.45 2.80
C LEU A 517 -13.16 -23.39 3.26
N ALA A 518 -12.92 -22.37 2.41
CA ALA A 518 -11.90 -21.33 2.67
C ALA A 518 -12.28 -20.45 3.87
N TYR A 519 -13.54 -20.02 3.96
CA TYR A 519 -13.97 -19.05 4.96
C TYR A 519 -14.71 -19.67 6.16
N GLY A 520 -15.14 -20.93 6.10
CA GLY A 520 -15.78 -21.62 7.21
C GLY A 520 -17.18 -21.09 7.51
N PHE A 521 -18.07 -21.10 6.52
CA PHE A 521 -19.47 -20.75 6.71
C PHE A 521 -20.41 -21.84 6.26
N ASP A 522 -21.64 -21.80 6.76
CA ASP A 522 -22.74 -22.69 6.38
C ASP A 522 -23.90 -21.89 5.80
N VAL A 523 -24.78 -22.59 5.08
CA VAL A 523 -26.03 -22.06 4.56
C VAL A 523 -27.19 -22.97 4.97
N ALA A 524 -28.25 -22.34 5.50
CA ALA A 524 -29.49 -23.03 5.84
C ALA A 524 -30.70 -22.23 5.32
N GLU A 525 -31.68 -22.94 4.77
CA GLU A 525 -32.97 -22.34 4.43
C GLU A 525 -33.84 -22.22 5.68
N ARG A 526 -34.35 -21.01 5.92
CA ARG A 526 -35.31 -20.74 7.00
C ARG A 526 -36.36 -19.75 6.53
N ASP A 527 -37.59 -20.12 6.63
CA ASP A 527 -38.75 -19.29 6.26
C ASP A 527 -38.68 -18.79 4.80
N GLY A 528 -38.14 -19.60 3.90
CA GLY A 528 -37.99 -19.26 2.48
C GLY A 528 -36.76 -18.41 2.16
N VAL A 529 -35.89 -18.11 3.14
CA VAL A 529 -34.67 -17.33 2.98
C VAL A 529 -33.43 -18.22 3.19
N LEU A 530 -32.47 -18.16 2.29
CA LEU A 530 -31.17 -18.79 2.49
C LEU A 530 -30.29 -17.90 3.41
N ARG A 531 -30.06 -18.35 4.62
CA ARG A 531 -29.24 -17.65 5.61
C ARG A 531 -27.84 -18.21 5.63
N PHE A 532 -26.87 -17.33 5.39
CA PHE A 532 -25.44 -17.64 5.41
C PHE A 532 -24.83 -17.16 6.71
N ARG A 533 -24.11 -18.04 7.42
CA ARG A 533 -23.49 -17.71 8.72
C ARG A 533 -22.10 -18.31 8.84
N MET A 534 -21.18 -17.54 9.45
CA MET A 534 -19.85 -18.06 9.80
C MET A 534 -19.99 -19.16 10.86
N ARG A 535 -19.10 -20.14 10.79
CA ARG A 535 -18.90 -21.13 11.87
C ARG A 535 -18.02 -20.49 12.93
N ASP A 536 -18.53 -20.38 14.14
CA ASP A 536 -17.81 -19.86 15.31
C ASP A 536 -17.77 -20.85 16.48
N GLY A 537 -18.50 -21.96 16.38
CA GLY A 537 -18.62 -22.98 17.41
C GLY A 537 -19.36 -22.50 18.67
N GLN A 538 -19.92 -21.31 18.68
CA GLN A 538 -20.64 -20.76 19.82
C GLN A 538 -22.05 -21.32 19.88
N ALA A 539 -22.45 -21.77 21.06
CA ALA A 539 -23.80 -22.31 21.26
C ALA A 539 -24.85 -21.18 21.20
N THR A 540 -25.82 -21.34 20.28
CA THR A 540 -26.97 -20.44 20.17
C THR A 540 -28.07 -20.77 21.18
N ALA A 541 -28.08 -21.98 21.70
CA ALA A 541 -29.02 -22.43 22.73
C ALA A 541 -28.35 -23.45 23.64
N THR A 542 -28.79 -23.50 24.93
CA THR A 542 -28.44 -24.55 25.87
C THR A 542 -29.67 -25.37 26.13
N VAL A 543 -29.55 -26.68 25.95
CA VAL A 543 -30.64 -27.64 26.13
C VAL A 543 -30.31 -28.53 27.32
N GLY A 544 -31.05 -28.35 28.40
CA GLY A 544 -30.89 -29.20 29.61
C GLY A 544 -31.46 -30.62 29.41
N PRO A 545 -31.03 -31.59 30.22
CA PRO A 545 -31.53 -32.97 30.13
C PRO A 545 -33.04 -33.07 30.24
N ASP A 546 -33.67 -32.19 31.02
CA ASP A 546 -35.12 -32.14 31.24
C ASP A 546 -35.90 -31.48 30.07
N GLN A 547 -35.17 -30.87 29.16
CA GLN A 547 -35.75 -30.27 27.95
C GLN A 547 -35.62 -31.18 26.71
N LEU A 548 -34.94 -32.31 26.82
CA LEU A 548 -34.85 -33.30 25.75
C LEU A 548 -36.13 -34.12 25.66
N ALA A 549 -36.59 -34.40 24.45
CA ALA A 549 -37.66 -35.37 24.22
C ALA A 549 -37.12 -36.80 24.22
N VAL A 550 -37.93 -37.77 24.61
CA VAL A 550 -37.61 -39.20 24.47
C VAL A 550 -38.01 -39.64 23.06
N GLY A 551 -37.02 -39.95 22.23
CA GLY A 551 -37.25 -40.49 20.89
C GLY A 551 -37.32 -42.00 20.91
N GLU A 552 -38.16 -42.60 20.06
CA GLU A 552 -38.23 -44.06 19.90
C GLU A 552 -36.95 -44.64 19.26
N GLU A 553 -36.15 -43.79 18.61
CA GLU A 553 -34.97 -44.18 17.82
C GLU A 553 -33.61 -43.90 18.52
N THR A 554 -33.62 -43.33 19.72
CA THR A 554 -32.40 -43.02 20.47
C THR A 554 -32.25 -43.88 21.70
N ASP A 555 -31.08 -44.48 21.92
CA ASP A 555 -30.76 -45.22 23.12
C ASP A 555 -30.39 -44.23 24.25
N GLY A 556 -31.39 -43.84 25.04
CA GLY A 556 -31.27 -42.81 26.08
C GLY A 556 -31.61 -41.38 25.59
N TRP A 557 -31.20 -40.39 26.39
CA TRP A 557 -31.47 -38.96 26.11
C TRP A 557 -30.59 -38.37 25.01
N VAL A 558 -29.35 -38.85 24.97
CA VAL A 558 -28.33 -38.43 23.97
C VAL A 558 -27.50 -39.67 23.64
N GLU A 559 -27.52 -40.07 22.39
CA GLU A 559 -26.65 -41.12 21.85
C GLU A 559 -25.39 -40.43 21.25
N THR A 560 -24.20 -40.86 21.67
CA THR A 560 -22.94 -40.31 21.13
C THR A 560 -22.20 -41.39 20.34
N ALA A 561 -21.70 -41.02 19.18
CA ALA A 561 -20.90 -41.89 18.32
C ALA A 561 -19.58 -41.24 18.01
N ARG A 562 -18.50 -42.02 17.96
CA ARG A 562 -17.17 -41.54 17.57
C ARG A 562 -16.71 -42.30 16.33
N ALA A 563 -16.39 -41.52 15.25
CA ALA A 563 -15.80 -42.10 14.04
C ALA A 563 -14.39 -42.64 14.32
N THR A 564 -14.01 -43.69 13.56
CA THR A 564 -12.70 -44.33 13.71
C THR A 564 -11.58 -43.40 13.21
N GLU A 565 -10.39 -43.48 13.81
CA GLU A 565 -9.25 -42.67 13.40
C GLU A 565 -8.78 -42.97 11.97
N ALA A 566 -9.02 -44.16 11.48
CA ALA A 566 -8.67 -44.57 10.12
C ALA A 566 -9.44 -43.81 9.02
N GLU A 567 -10.58 -43.20 9.39
CA GLU A 567 -11.42 -42.42 8.47
C GLU A 567 -11.06 -40.94 8.45
N ILE A 568 -10.17 -40.49 9.33
CA ILE A 568 -9.81 -39.08 9.49
C ILE A 568 -8.42 -38.81 8.87
N ALA A 569 -8.32 -37.77 8.09
CA ALA A 569 -7.03 -37.36 7.55
C ALA A 569 -6.11 -36.84 8.67
N GLY A 570 -4.90 -37.40 8.75
CA GLY A 570 -3.84 -36.90 9.63
C GLY A 570 -3.05 -35.74 9.02
N ARG A 571 -3.28 -35.46 7.73
CA ARG A 571 -2.66 -34.39 6.99
C ARG A 571 -3.68 -33.74 6.06
N VAL A 572 -3.68 -32.41 6.02
CA VAL A 572 -4.49 -31.63 5.08
C VAL A 572 -3.55 -30.76 4.22
N ARG A 573 -3.74 -30.83 2.91
CA ARG A 573 -2.98 -30.03 1.95
C ARG A 573 -3.91 -29.19 1.08
N LEU A 574 -3.55 -27.91 0.89
CA LEU A 574 -4.30 -26.96 0.09
C LEU A 574 -3.40 -26.33 -0.98
N SER A 575 -3.83 -26.37 -2.24
CA SER A 575 -3.23 -25.61 -3.33
C SER A 575 -4.09 -24.37 -3.62
N TYR A 576 -3.43 -23.23 -3.84
CA TYR A 576 -4.06 -21.92 -4.05
C TYR A 576 -3.17 -21.02 -4.92
N VAL A 577 -3.67 -19.85 -5.35
CA VAL A 577 -2.89 -18.83 -6.06
C VAL A 577 -2.32 -17.84 -5.05
N GLU A 578 -0.98 -17.62 -5.04
CA GLU A 578 -0.34 -16.67 -4.12
C GLU A 578 -0.68 -15.22 -4.51
N ALA A 579 -1.31 -14.49 -3.58
CA ALA A 579 -1.83 -13.15 -3.84
C ALA A 579 -0.77 -12.02 -3.79
N GLU A 580 0.34 -12.22 -3.07
CA GLU A 580 1.35 -11.18 -2.81
C GLU A 580 2.71 -11.47 -3.48
N GLY A 581 2.81 -12.59 -4.18
CA GLY A 581 3.98 -12.97 -4.98
C GLY A 581 3.76 -12.79 -6.47
N ASP A 582 4.26 -13.76 -7.23
CA ASP A 582 4.17 -13.76 -8.70
C ASP A 582 2.86 -14.37 -9.23
N TYR A 583 1.82 -14.47 -8.40
CA TYR A 583 0.53 -15.14 -8.70
C TYR A 583 0.68 -16.61 -9.14
N GLU A 584 1.73 -17.27 -8.67
CA GLU A 584 1.97 -18.69 -8.91
C GLU A 584 1.11 -19.58 -8.00
N ALA A 585 0.82 -20.79 -8.47
CA ALA A 585 0.19 -21.79 -7.62
C ALA A 585 1.15 -22.20 -6.49
N ARG A 586 0.67 -22.17 -5.27
CA ARG A 586 1.38 -22.55 -4.04
C ARG A 586 0.59 -23.61 -3.29
N ALA A 587 1.25 -24.32 -2.40
CA ALA A 587 0.62 -25.27 -1.52
C ALA A 587 1.08 -25.08 -0.09
N VAL A 588 0.15 -25.25 0.83
CA VAL A 588 0.38 -25.31 2.29
C VAL A 588 -0.19 -26.59 2.84
N GLU A 589 0.31 -27.02 4.00
CA GLU A 589 -0.18 -28.22 4.66
C GLU A 589 -0.20 -28.08 6.19
N ALA A 590 -1.13 -28.77 6.83
CA ALA A 590 -1.17 -28.99 8.27
C ALA A 590 -1.07 -30.48 8.55
N ILE A 591 -0.29 -30.86 9.57
CA ILE A 591 -0.05 -32.23 9.98
C ILE A 591 -0.35 -32.33 11.46
N PHE A 592 -1.11 -33.37 11.86
CA PHE A 592 -1.38 -33.62 13.26
C PHE A 592 -0.09 -34.18 13.93
N PRO A 593 0.39 -33.59 15.04
CA PRO A 593 1.75 -33.82 15.52
C PRO A 593 2.00 -35.19 16.14
N ASP A 594 0.95 -35.88 16.63
CA ASP A 594 1.10 -37.11 17.44
C ASP A 594 0.78 -38.41 16.69
N GLU A 595 0.68 -38.36 15.34
CA GLU A 595 0.25 -39.54 14.59
C GLU A 595 1.11 -39.89 13.39
N GLU A 596 1.29 -41.21 13.15
CA GLU A 596 1.70 -41.70 11.83
C GLU A 596 0.65 -41.30 10.80
N THR A 597 1.07 -40.55 9.77
CA THR A 597 0.19 -40.00 8.74
C THR A 597 -0.49 -41.15 7.97
N ARG A 598 -1.75 -41.44 8.26
CA ARG A 598 -2.53 -42.54 7.63
C ARG A 598 -3.36 -42.10 6.45
N GLY A 599 -3.63 -40.80 6.32
CA GLY A 599 -4.41 -40.25 5.22
C GLY A 599 -4.05 -38.81 4.96
N VAL A 600 -4.16 -38.38 3.67
CA VAL A 600 -3.97 -37.00 3.22
C VAL A 600 -5.27 -36.52 2.60
N ALA A 601 -5.91 -35.50 3.16
CA ALA A 601 -6.96 -34.74 2.49
C ALA A 601 -6.30 -33.64 1.66
N GLN A 602 -6.68 -33.55 0.39
CA GLN A 602 -6.13 -32.54 -0.52
C GLN A 602 -7.25 -31.80 -1.23
N SER A 603 -7.11 -30.51 -1.37
CA SER A 603 -7.99 -29.68 -2.18
C SER A 603 -7.17 -28.66 -2.96
N GLU A 604 -7.73 -28.25 -4.09
CA GLU A 604 -7.24 -27.12 -4.89
C GLU A 604 -8.35 -26.09 -4.95
N LEU A 605 -8.03 -24.85 -4.56
CA LEU A 605 -8.95 -23.74 -4.59
C LEU A 605 -8.49 -22.71 -5.62
N ALA A 606 -9.39 -22.34 -6.53
CA ALA A 606 -9.16 -21.25 -7.50
C ALA A 606 -9.33 -19.87 -6.82
N LEU A 607 -8.73 -19.73 -5.62
CA LEU A 607 -8.74 -18.53 -4.79
C LEU A 607 -7.35 -17.93 -4.72
N ALA A 608 -7.29 -16.60 -4.77
CA ALA A 608 -6.08 -15.85 -4.43
C ALA A 608 -6.02 -15.66 -2.91
N LEU A 609 -4.99 -16.20 -2.28
CA LEU A 609 -4.79 -16.18 -0.83
C LEU A 609 -3.35 -15.78 -0.51
N THR A 610 -3.15 -15.19 0.66
CA THR A 610 -1.80 -15.10 1.23
C THR A 610 -1.41 -16.46 1.83
N ARG A 611 -0.11 -16.68 2.05
CA ARG A 611 0.37 -17.91 2.67
C ARG A 611 -0.26 -18.14 4.05
N SER A 612 -0.34 -17.10 4.86
CA SER A 612 -0.94 -17.17 6.20
C SER A 612 -2.44 -17.48 6.15
N GLU A 613 -3.20 -16.95 5.18
CA GLU A 613 -4.59 -17.32 4.95
C GLU A 613 -4.73 -18.78 4.58
N GLY A 614 -3.92 -19.27 3.64
CA GLY A 614 -3.89 -20.69 3.26
C GLY A 614 -3.55 -21.60 4.44
N GLN A 615 -2.58 -21.23 5.27
CA GLN A 615 -2.18 -22.00 6.45
C GLN A 615 -3.31 -22.09 7.49
N ARG A 616 -3.98 -20.98 7.79
CA ARG A 616 -5.15 -20.96 8.70
C ARG A 616 -6.30 -21.84 8.19
N ILE A 617 -6.52 -21.89 6.88
CA ILE A 617 -7.54 -22.75 6.29
C ILE A 617 -7.25 -24.23 6.54
N VAL A 618 -6.01 -24.68 6.29
CA VAL A 618 -5.66 -26.10 6.48
C VAL A 618 -5.64 -26.50 7.95
N GLU A 619 -5.20 -25.62 8.86
CA GLU A 619 -5.22 -25.84 10.30
C GLU A 619 -6.64 -25.95 10.83
N ARG A 620 -7.53 -25.03 10.46
CA ARG A 620 -8.95 -25.11 10.82
C ARG A 620 -9.58 -26.38 10.26
N TRP A 621 -9.36 -26.69 8.99
CA TRP A 621 -9.92 -27.90 8.38
C TRP A 621 -9.49 -29.18 9.11
N LEU A 622 -8.17 -29.28 9.45
CA LEU A 622 -7.65 -30.43 10.21
C LEU A 622 -8.30 -30.51 11.61
N ALA A 623 -8.42 -29.39 12.31
CA ALA A 623 -9.02 -29.30 13.63
C ALA A 623 -10.54 -29.63 13.61
N GLU A 624 -11.29 -29.04 12.66
CA GLU A 624 -12.72 -29.33 12.45
C GLU A 624 -12.94 -30.83 12.20
N ALA A 625 -12.16 -31.45 11.31
CA ALA A 625 -12.28 -32.87 10.99
C ALA A 625 -12.06 -33.77 12.23
N ARG A 626 -11.17 -33.32 13.14
CA ARG A 626 -10.90 -34.05 14.36
C ARG A 626 -11.96 -33.89 15.44
N VAL A 627 -12.51 -32.72 15.61
CA VAL A 627 -13.58 -32.47 16.59
C VAL A 627 -14.90 -33.08 16.13
N SER A 628 -15.23 -32.90 14.83
CA SER A 628 -16.50 -33.39 14.27
C SER A 628 -16.60 -34.89 14.13
N ARG A 629 -15.54 -35.70 14.45
CA ARG A 629 -15.63 -37.14 14.55
C ARG A 629 -16.56 -37.62 15.66
N ASP A 630 -16.83 -36.76 16.65
CA ASP A 630 -17.78 -37.05 17.71
C ASP A 630 -19.15 -36.54 17.27
N GLY A 631 -20.05 -37.47 16.95
CA GLY A 631 -21.43 -37.17 16.61
C GLY A 631 -22.35 -37.35 17.80
N ALA A 632 -23.51 -36.69 17.76
CA ALA A 632 -24.58 -36.87 18.74
C ALA A 632 -25.95 -37.00 18.03
N ARG A 633 -26.82 -37.86 18.58
CA ARG A 633 -28.22 -37.95 18.24
C ARG A 633 -29.08 -37.74 19.48
N PHE A 634 -30.06 -36.87 19.35
CA PHE A 634 -31.02 -36.56 20.43
C PHE A 634 -32.33 -36.07 19.84
N ALA A 635 -33.37 -35.98 20.69
CA ALA A 635 -34.67 -35.47 20.25
C ALA A 635 -35.01 -34.19 21.01
N LEU A 636 -35.51 -33.17 20.27
CA LEU A 636 -36.02 -31.93 20.82
C LEU A 636 -37.56 -31.94 20.84
N PRO A 637 -38.19 -31.34 21.85
CA PRO A 637 -39.62 -31.13 21.85
C PRO A 637 -40.06 -30.14 20.79
N PRO A 638 -41.33 -30.15 20.35
CA PRO A 638 -41.84 -29.17 19.37
C PRO A 638 -41.64 -27.68 19.76
N SER A 639 -41.55 -27.39 21.07
CA SER A 639 -41.29 -26.06 21.59
C SER A 639 -39.91 -25.53 21.22
N LEU A 640 -38.94 -26.40 20.89
CA LEU A 640 -37.61 -26.06 20.39
C LEU A 640 -37.47 -26.30 18.88
N GLY A 641 -38.60 -26.46 18.17
CA GLY A 641 -38.63 -26.70 16.72
C GLY A 641 -38.08 -25.53 15.85
N HIS A 642 -37.75 -24.41 16.47
CA HIS A 642 -37.04 -23.30 15.80
C HIS A 642 -35.55 -23.58 15.61
N LEU A 643 -34.98 -24.55 16.37
CA LEU A 643 -33.60 -24.99 16.17
C LEU A 643 -33.51 -25.93 14.96
N GLY A 644 -32.52 -25.77 14.13
CA GLY A 644 -32.38 -26.50 12.89
C GLY A 644 -30.94 -26.58 12.38
N ALA A 645 -30.75 -27.09 11.17
CA ALA A 645 -29.45 -27.24 10.57
C ALA A 645 -28.62 -25.92 10.60
N GLY A 646 -27.38 -26.01 11.00
CA GLY A 646 -26.45 -24.89 11.17
C GLY A 646 -26.45 -24.27 12.57
N ASP A 647 -27.48 -24.51 13.42
CA ASP A 647 -27.45 -24.04 14.81
C ASP A 647 -26.50 -24.87 15.67
N VAL A 648 -25.88 -24.24 16.64
CA VAL A 648 -25.05 -24.92 17.63
C VAL A 648 -25.80 -24.95 18.94
N VAL A 649 -25.93 -26.14 19.49
CA VAL A 649 -26.63 -26.38 20.78
C VAL A 649 -25.67 -26.97 21.79
N ALA A 650 -25.67 -26.44 23.01
CA ALA A 650 -24.96 -27.02 24.14
C ALA A 650 -25.88 -28.08 24.77
N VAL A 651 -25.42 -29.32 24.80
CA VAL A 651 -26.13 -30.47 25.40
C VAL A 651 -25.19 -31.24 26.31
N GLY A 652 -25.51 -31.32 27.60
CA GLY A 652 -24.62 -31.93 28.59
C GLY A 652 -23.29 -31.16 28.71
N SER A 653 -22.18 -31.83 28.44
CA SER A 653 -20.83 -31.23 28.50
C SER A 653 -20.26 -30.86 27.13
N GLY A 654 -21.01 -30.96 26.04
CA GLY A 654 -20.56 -30.70 24.67
C GLY A 654 -21.41 -29.71 23.95
N SER A 655 -20.78 -28.99 22.99
CA SER A 655 -21.47 -28.16 21.99
C SER A 655 -21.53 -28.95 20.68
N TYR A 656 -22.69 -28.96 20.05
CA TYR A 656 -22.95 -29.73 18.84
C TYR A 656 -23.62 -28.86 17.79
N ARG A 657 -23.08 -28.84 16.57
CA ARG A 657 -23.73 -28.23 15.41
C ARG A 657 -24.76 -29.22 14.84
N ILE A 658 -25.97 -28.77 14.66
CA ILE A 658 -27.04 -29.54 14.04
C ILE A 658 -26.75 -29.62 12.53
N ASP A 659 -26.57 -30.85 12.03
CA ASP A 659 -26.40 -31.10 10.59
C ASP A 659 -27.72 -31.49 9.92
N ARG A 660 -28.60 -32.21 10.65
CA ARG A 660 -29.89 -32.69 10.15
C ARG A 660 -30.96 -32.67 11.23
N VAL A 661 -32.16 -32.29 10.83
CA VAL A 661 -33.36 -32.43 11.65
C VAL A 661 -34.43 -33.25 10.92
N GLU A 662 -35.16 -34.07 11.64
CA GLU A 662 -36.30 -34.80 11.13
C GLU A 662 -37.51 -34.62 12.06
N GLN A 663 -38.63 -34.16 11.50
CA GLN A 663 -39.85 -33.88 12.27
C GLN A 663 -40.82 -35.09 12.19
N ALA A 664 -40.94 -35.85 13.26
CA ALA A 664 -41.78 -37.04 13.36
C ALA A 664 -42.38 -37.19 14.78
N GLY A 665 -43.20 -36.17 15.17
CA GLY A 665 -43.76 -36.13 16.52
C GLY A 665 -42.88 -35.43 17.54
N ALA A 666 -41.62 -35.76 17.61
CA ALA A 666 -40.52 -34.95 18.17
C ALA A 666 -39.60 -34.49 17.04
N VAL A 667 -38.67 -33.60 17.30
CA VAL A 667 -37.63 -33.18 16.35
C VAL A 667 -36.38 -34.05 16.59
N ALA A 668 -36.18 -35.08 15.78
CA ALA A 668 -34.97 -35.90 15.84
C ALA A 668 -33.79 -35.09 15.23
N VAL A 669 -32.66 -35.04 15.93
CA VAL A 669 -31.48 -34.26 15.58
C VAL A 669 -30.27 -35.16 15.39
N GLU A 670 -29.58 -35.00 14.27
CA GLU A 670 -28.20 -35.48 14.06
C GLU A 670 -27.27 -34.31 14.10
N ALA A 671 -26.23 -34.35 14.92
CA ALA A 671 -25.34 -33.27 15.17
C ALA A 671 -23.88 -33.74 15.31
N VAL A 672 -22.94 -32.85 15.04
CA VAL A 672 -21.50 -33.09 15.21
C VAL A 672 -20.93 -32.16 16.25
N ARG A 673 -19.94 -32.64 16.98
CA ARG A 673 -19.27 -31.84 18.00
C ARG A 673 -18.55 -30.68 17.39
N VAL A 674 -18.60 -29.53 18.05
CA VAL A 674 -17.85 -28.31 17.71
C VAL A 674 -17.16 -27.75 18.95
N GLU A 675 -16.04 -27.05 18.74
CA GLU A 675 -15.28 -26.37 19.79
C GLU A 675 -14.95 -24.96 19.30
N PRO A 676 -15.29 -23.90 20.04
CA PRO A 676 -15.02 -22.51 19.62
C PRO A 676 -13.54 -22.24 19.30
N ALA A 677 -12.62 -22.84 20.06
CA ALA A 677 -11.18 -22.65 19.85
C ALA A 677 -10.66 -23.08 18.46
N VAL A 678 -11.41 -23.91 17.72
CA VAL A 678 -11.08 -24.31 16.33
C VAL A 678 -11.19 -23.13 15.39
N TYR A 679 -12.05 -22.18 15.69
CA TYR A 679 -12.33 -21.01 14.83
C TYR A 679 -11.52 -19.77 15.24
N GLU A 680 -10.77 -19.85 16.33
CA GLU A 680 -9.82 -18.81 16.70
C GLU A 680 -8.60 -18.85 15.77
N PRO A 681 -8.17 -17.69 15.20
CA PRO A 681 -7.00 -17.66 14.32
C PRO A 681 -5.74 -18.10 15.08
N SER A 682 -4.86 -18.88 14.43
CA SER A 682 -3.57 -19.26 15.00
C SER A 682 -2.70 -18.04 15.26
N ASP A 683 -1.77 -18.15 16.25
CA ASP A 683 -0.84 -17.07 16.63
C ASP A 683 0.39 -16.96 15.70
N GLU A 684 0.41 -17.69 14.58
CA GLU A 684 1.54 -17.66 13.66
C GLU A 684 1.73 -16.26 13.06
N ALA A 685 2.98 -15.80 13.11
CA ALA A 685 3.40 -14.58 12.46
C ALA A 685 3.25 -14.73 10.93
N GLU A 686 2.79 -13.67 10.26
CA GLU A 686 2.76 -13.64 8.80
C GLU A 686 4.18 -13.82 8.25
N GLU A 687 4.42 -14.92 7.54
CA GLU A 687 5.66 -15.09 6.80
C GLU A 687 5.64 -14.19 5.57
N ARG A 688 6.75 -13.51 5.36
CA ARG A 688 6.93 -12.66 4.18
C ARG A 688 7.07 -13.53 2.94
N VAL A 689 6.38 -13.15 1.88
CA VAL A 689 6.66 -13.67 0.55
C VAL A 689 8.07 -13.20 0.18
N THR A 690 8.98 -14.13 -0.12
CA THR A 690 10.28 -13.78 -0.68
C THR A 690 10.08 -13.56 -2.18
N PRO A 691 10.13 -12.31 -2.66
CA PRO A 691 9.98 -12.06 -4.09
C PRO A 691 11.17 -12.66 -4.83
N ARG A 692 10.94 -13.06 -6.07
CA ARG A 692 12.08 -13.28 -6.96
C ARG A 692 12.87 -11.98 -7.04
N THR A 693 14.17 -12.07 -6.96
CA THR A 693 15.06 -10.90 -7.04
C THR A 693 14.71 -10.14 -8.32
N PHE A 694 14.21 -8.91 -8.19
CA PHE A 694 13.99 -8.04 -9.35
C PHE A 694 15.36 -7.77 -9.97
N ALA A 695 15.62 -8.41 -11.11
CA ALA A 695 16.69 -8.00 -12.00
C ALA A 695 16.12 -6.87 -12.85
N ALA A 696 16.60 -5.65 -12.66
CA ALA A 696 16.26 -4.54 -13.52
C ALA A 696 16.44 -4.97 -14.98
N PRO A 697 15.50 -4.62 -15.89
CA PRO A 697 15.66 -4.92 -17.31
C PRO A 697 17.00 -4.36 -17.77
N VAL A 698 17.92 -5.25 -18.17
CA VAL A 698 19.23 -4.82 -18.68
C VAL A 698 19.06 -4.60 -20.17
N PRO A 699 19.48 -3.43 -20.72
CA PRO A 699 19.48 -3.24 -22.16
C PRO A 699 20.26 -4.33 -22.85
N VAL A 700 19.61 -5.02 -23.76
CA VAL A 700 20.21 -6.06 -24.60
C VAL A 700 20.80 -5.39 -25.84
N PHE A 701 22.04 -5.74 -26.18
CA PHE A 701 22.71 -5.25 -27.38
C PHE A 701 22.64 -6.31 -28.46
N PRO A 702 21.75 -6.18 -29.48
CA PRO A 702 21.66 -7.09 -30.61
C PRO A 702 22.53 -6.63 -31.77
N LEU A 703 23.09 -7.59 -32.53
CA LEU A 703 23.74 -7.40 -33.83
C LEU A 703 23.18 -8.36 -34.83
N PHE A 704 22.68 -7.84 -35.95
CA PHE A 704 22.26 -8.63 -37.08
C PHE A 704 23.43 -8.70 -38.08
N LEU A 705 23.80 -9.93 -38.49
CA LEU A 705 24.90 -10.18 -39.36
C LEU A 705 24.42 -10.99 -40.57
N ASP A 706 24.57 -10.42 -41.74
CA ASP A 706 24.37 -11.11 -43.01
C ASP A 706 25.67 -11.84 -43.40
N LEU A 707 25.79 -13.09 -42.95
CA LEU A 707 26.97 -13.90 -43.11
C LEU A 707 26.73 -15.02 -44.20
N PRO A 708 27.77 -15.48 -44.87
CA PRO A 708 27.68 -16.67 -45.67
C PRO A 708 27.18 -17.89 -44.86
N LEU A 709 26.62 -18.88 -45.55
CA LEU A 709 26.25 -20.14 -44.90
C LEU A 709 27.53 -20.86 -44.39
N MET A 710 27.65 -20.95 -43.08
CA MET A 710 28.84 -21.50 -42.41
C MET A 710 28.77 -23.02 -42.28
N ARG A 711 27.59 -23.59 -42.10
CA ARG A 711 27.34 -25.03 -41.94
C ARG A 711 26.54 -25.64 -43.08
N GLY A 712 25.96 -24.83 -43.97
CA GLY A 712 25.10 -25.28 -45.06
C GLY A 712 23.72 -25.75 -44.65
N THR A 713 23.40 -25.67 -43.35
CA THR A 713 22.07 -26.03 -42.82
C THR A 713 21.26 -24.80 -42.45
N GLU A 714 21.86 -23.61 -42.51
CA GLU A 714 21.20 -22.33 -42.22
C GLU A 714 20.22 -21.98 -43.33
N VAL A 715 19.22 -21.19 -43.01
CA VAL A 715 18.26 -20.63 -43.93
C VAL A 715 18.93 -19.45 -44.67
N ALA A 716 19.12 -19.56 -45.96
CA ALA A 716 19.98 -18.67 -46.76
C ALA A 716 19.58 -17.17 -46.75
N HIS A 717 18.36 -16.86 -46.43
CA HIS A 717 17.82 -15.48 -46.40
C HIS A 717 17.59 -14.94 -45.00
N GLN A 718 18.04 -15.67 -43.93
CA GLN A 718 17.91 -15.23 -42.54
C GLN A 718 19.25 -14.74 -42.01
N PRO A 719 19.32 -13.55 -41.37
CA PRO A 719 20.55 -13.08 -40.79
C PRO A 719 20.91 -13.88 -39.54
N HIS A 720 22.20 -13.92 -39.22
CA HIS A 720 22.66 -14.36 -37.92
C HIS A 720 22.36 -13.25 -36.89
N LEU A 721 22.03 -13.63 -35.66
CA LEU A 721 21.78 -12.71 -34.57
C LEU A 721 22.74 -13.01 -33.43
N ALA A 722 23.55 -12.02 -33.07
CA ALA A 722 24.39 -12.05 -31.90
C ALA A 722 23.82 -11.12 -30.82
N VAL A 723 23.73 -11.60 -29.59
CA VAL A 723 23.11 -10.83 -28.49
C VAL A 723 24.00 -10.86 -27.26
N THR A 724 24.21 -9.72 -26.64
CA THR A 724 24.91 -9.59 -25.36
C THR A 724 24.26 -8.60 -24.43
N ALA A 725 24.49 -8.74 -23.14
CA ALA A 725 24.10 -7.80 -22.10
C ALA A 725 25.04 -7.90 -20.91
N THR A 726 25.09 -6.89 -20.06
CA THR A 726 25.90 -6.90 -18.82
C THR A 726 25.08 -6.28 -17.68
N PRO A 727 24.71 -7.08 -16.65
CA PRO A 727 24.83 -8.54 -16.55
C PRO A 727 23.98 -9.28 -17.58
N TRP A 728 24.28 -10.57 -17.84
CA TRP A 728 23.42 -11.39 -18.70
C TRP A 728 22.14 -11.80 -17.96
N PRO A 729 20.94 -11.57 -18.49
CA PRO A 729 19.67 -11.84 -17.82
C PRO A 729 19.25 -13.33 -17.78
N GLY A 730 20.15 -14.24 -18.15
CA GLY A 730 19.84 -15.67 -18.27
C GLY A 730 19.35 -16.07 -19.66
N SER A 731 18.49 -15.29 -20.29
CA SER A 731 18.03 -15.46 -21.66
C SER A 731 17.54 -14.14 -22.24
N ALA A 732 17.46 -14.05 -23.57
CA ALA A 732 16.85 -12.95 -24.30
C ALA A 732 15.80 -13.49 -25.30
N ALA A 733 14.61 -12.93 -25.28
CA ALA A 733 13.53 -13.30 -26.20
C ALA A 733 13.59 -12.45 -27.48
N VAL A 734 13.51 -13.08 -28.64
CA VAL A 734 13.38 -12.44 -29.95
C VAL A 734 11.92 -12.52 -30.34
N TRP A 735 11.31 -11.38 -30.60
CA TRP A 735 9.96 -11.28 -31.11
C TRP A 735 9.99 -10.75 -32.54
N SER A 736 9.15 -11.27 -33.43
CA SER A 736 9.06 -10.81 -34.80
C SER A 736 7.60 -10.62 -35.24
N SER A 737 7.41 -9.71 -36.19
CA SER A 737 6.11 -9.43 -36.83
C SER A 737 6.36 -8.93 -38.24
N ASP A 738 5.40 -9.12 -39.12
CA ASP A 738 5.39 -8.57 -40.50
C ASP A 738 5.02 -7.08 -40.54
N SER A 739 4.55 -6.54 -39.44
CA SER A 739 4.20 -5.13 -39.24
C SER A 739 4.59 -4.67 -37.82
N ASP A 740 4.54 -3.38 -37.53
CA ASP A 740 4.81 -2.86 -36.21
C ASP A 740 3.62 -3.06 -35.24
N ALA A 741 3.06 -4.25 -35.25
CA ALA A 741 1.97 -4.73 -34.39
C ALA A 741 1.94 -6.27 -34.39
N GLY A 742 1.31 -6.87 -33.40
CA GLY A 742 1.07 -8.31 -33.34
C GLY A 742 2.33 -9.16 -33.26
N TYR A 743 3.35 -8.72 -32.57
CA TYR A 743 4.61 -9.45 -32.38
C TYR A 743 4.37 -10.82 -31.75
N ALA A 744 4.99 -11.85 -32.31
CA ALA A 744 5.00 -13.21 -31.81
C ALA A 744 6.42 -13.62 -31.40
N LEU A 745 6.54 -14.51 -30.39
CA LEU A 745 7.83 -15.06 -29.96
C LEU A 745 8.44 -15.87 -31.11
N ASN A 746 9.58 -15.40 -31.62
CA ASN A 746 10.33 -16.08 -32.66
C ASN A 746 11.31 -17.10 -32.06
N ARG A 747 12.15 -16.68 -31.11
CA ARG A 747 13.17 -17.51 -30.49
C ARG A 747 13.58 -17.01 -29.10
N LEU A 748 13.96 -17.93 -28.23
CA LEU A 748 14.63 -17.65 -26.96
C LEU A 748 16.14 -17.92 -27.11
N ILE A 749 16.97 -16.92 -26.81
CA ILE A 749 18.45 -17.02 -26.81
C ILE A 749 18.90 -17.28 -25.39
N ALA A 750 19.34 -18.49 -25.10
CA ALA A 750 19.71 -18.94 -23.77
C ALA A 750 21.15 -18.53 -23.34
N ALA A 751 22.04 -18.27 -24.31
CA ALA A 751 23.43 -17.93 -24.01
C ALA A 751 23.83 -16.63 -24.70
N ARG A 752 24.61 -15.80 -24.01
CA ARG A 752 25.11 -14.57 -24.59
C ARG A 752 26.17 -14.81 -25.65
N SER A 753 26.18 -13.98 -26.68
CA SER A 753 27.24 -13.97 -27.68
C SER A 753 28.51 -13.28 -27.18
N VAL A 754 29.67 -13.70 -27.66
CA VAL A 754 30.94 -13.02 -27.39
C VAL A 754 31.07 -11.85 -28.36
N ILE A 755 30.73 -10.66 -27.90
CA ILE A 755 30.81 -9.42 -28.69
C ILE A 755 31.91 -8.54 -28.07
N GLY A 756 32.66 -7.87 -28.90
CA GLY A 756 33.72 -6.95 -28.48
C GLY A 756 34.08 -5.91 -29.54
N ARG A 757 35.23 -5.26 -29.32
CA ARG A 757 35.79 -4.28 -30.25
C ARG A 757 37.31 -4.44 -30.41
N THR A 758 37.79 -4.12 -31.61
CA THR A 758 39.25 -4.03 -31.85
C THR A 758 39.81 -2.79 -31.13
N GLN A 759 41.03 -2.93 -30.57
CA GLN A 759 41.79 -1.82 -30.00
C GLN A 759 42.93 -1.38 -30.96
N THR A 760 43.24 -2.19 -31.95
CA THR A 760 44.18 -1.83 -33.01
C THR A 760 43.52 -1.95 -34.40
N ALA A 761 44.02 -1.23 -35.35
CA ALA A 761 43.58 -1.38 -36.73
C ALA A 761 44.09 -2.71 -37.33
N LEU A 762 43.34 -3.28 -38.29
CA LEU A 762 43.65 -4.51 -39.01
C LEU A 762 43.72 -4.22 -40.51
N ALA A 763 44.93 -4.25 -41.08
CA ALA A 763 45.11 -4.08 -42.51
C ALA A 763 44.62 -5.29 -43.31
N ALA A 764 44.23 -5.09 -44.58
CA ALA A 764 43.88 -6.16 -45.47
C ALA A 764 45.09 -7.13 -45.67
N ALA A 765 44.77 -8.40 -45.83
CA ALA A 765 45.74 -9.44 -46.15
C ALA A 765 45.14 -10.39 -47.20
N ALA A 766 45.99 -11.05 -47.98
CA ALA A 766 45.55 -11.95 -49.04
C ALA A 766 44.75 -13.13 -48.47
N PRO A 767 43.57 -13.46 -48.94
CA PRO A 767 42.82 -14.65 -48.50
C PRO A 767 43.58 -15.94 -48.91
N GLY A 768 43.39 -16.98 -48.10
CA GLY A 768 44.08 -18.27 -48.32
C GLY A 768 45.55 -18.35 -47.92
N LEU A 769 46.12 -17.23 -47.42
CA LEU A 769 47.48 -17.17 -46.88
C LEU A 769 47.44 -16.85 -45.38
N TRP A 770 48.50 -17.31 -44.66
CA TRP A 770 48.66 -16.93 -43.24
C TRP A 770 49.00 -15.46 -43.09
N ASP A 771 48.11 -14.68 -42.50
CA ASP A 771 48.40 -13.34 -42.08
C ASP A 771 49.26 -13.34 -40.81
N ARG A 772 50.55 -12.98 -40.99
CA ARG A 772 51.55 -12.87 -39.93
C ARG A 772 51.88 -11.42 -39.56
N GLY A 773 51.01 -10.52 -39.97
CA GLY A 773 51.11 -9.08 -39.62
C GLY A 773 51.02 -8.83 -38.12
N PRO A 774 51.03 -7.54 -37.69
CA PRO A 774 50.94 -7.17 -36.29
C PRO A 774 49.71 -7.78 -35.61
N ALA A 775 49.85 -8.10 -34.32
CA ALA A 775 48.75 -8.70 -33.54
C ALA A 775 47.50 -7.80 -33.57
N LEU A 776 46.34 -8.41 -33.82
CA LEU A 776 45.05 -7.72 -33.66
C LEU A 776 44.68 -7.72 -32.18
N ARG A 777 44.66 -6.57 -31.55
CA ARG A 777 44.22 -6.44 -30.17
C ARG A 777 42.70 -6.25 -30.13
N VAL A 778 42.05 -7.13 -29.37
CA VAL A 778 40.58 -7.10 -29.20
C VAL A 778 40.21 -7.08 -27.71
N LYS A 779 39.15 -6.33 -27.37
CA LYS A 779 38.55 -6.41 -26.04
C LYS A 779 37.16 -7.06 -26.20
N VAL A 780 36.97 -8.20 -25.55
CA VAL A 780 35.75 -9.03 -25.68
C VAL A 780 35.17 -9.39 -24.33
N GLY A 781 33.84 -9.65 -24.31
CA GLY A 781 33.10 -10.07 -23.12
C GLY A 781 33.17 -11.57 -22.80
N GLY A 782 34.04 -12.31 -23.43
CA GLY A 782 34.23 -13.75 -23.23
C GLY A 782 35.70 -14.19 -23.28
N ALA A 783 35.97 -15.46 -23.04
CA ALA A 783 37.31 -16.02 -23.10
C ALA A 783 37.63 -16.48 -24.55
N LEU A 784 38.83 -16.12 -25.01
CA LEU A 784 39.40 -16.64 -26.26
C LEU A 784 40.58 -17.56 -25.93
N ALA A 785 40.75 -18.60 -26.73
CA ALA A 785 41.82 -19.59 -26.54
C ALA A 785 42.63 -19.77 -27.83
N SER A 786 43.92 -20.05 -27.67
CA SER A 786 44.78 -20.46 -28.79
C SER A 786 44.46 -21.88 -29.24
N VAL A 787 44.59 -22.13 -30.54
CA VAL A 787 44.36 -23.42 -31.16
C VAL A 787 45.59 -23.80 -32.05
N SER A 788 45.78 -25.08 -32.34
CA SER A 788 46.80 -25.51 -33.29
C SER A 788 46.41 -25.08 -34.72
N PRO A 789 47.37 -24.91 -35.63
CA PRO A 789 47.11 -24.66 -37.04
C PRO A 789 46.19 -25.72 -37.70
N GLU A 790 46.29 -26.96 -37.28
CA GLU A 790 45.40 -28.02 -37.75
C GLU A 790 43.94 -27.82 -37.27
N GLN A 791 43.72 -27.52 -36.01
CA GLN A 791 42.38 -27.20 -35.48
C GLN A 791 41.77 -25.97 -36.16
N LEU A 792 42.62 -24.97 -36.46
CA LEU A 792 42.19 -23.79 -37.17
C LEU A 792 41.69 -24.11 -38.59
N LEU A 793 42.47 -24.93 -39.35
CA LEU A 793 42.10 -25.39 -40.70
C LEU A 793 40.85 -26.25 -40.67
N ASN A 794 40.52 -26.90 -39.57
CA ASN A 794 39.30 -27.64 -39.33
C ASN A 794 38.13 -26.75 -38.83
N GLY A 795 38.26 -25.42 -38.90
CA GLY A 795 37.16 -24.45 -38.65
C GLY A 795 37.12 -23.85 -37.25
N ALA A 796 38.16 -24.09 -36.38
CA ALA A 796 38.21 -23.48 -35.06
C ALA A 796 38.45 -21.95 -35.11
N ASN A 797 38.08 -21.26 -34.04
CA ASN A 797 38.35 -19.83 -33.82
C ASN A 797 37.87 -18.91 -34.94
N LEU A 798 36.66 -19.16 -35.47
CA LEU A 798 36.03 -18.30 -36.46
C LEU A 798 35.47 -17.04 -35.73
N MET A 799 35.80 -15.88 -36.29
CA MET A 799 35.38 -14.56 -35.76
C MET A 799 34.93 -13.69 -36.93
N ALA A 800 33.84 -12.92 -36.71
CA ALA A 800 33.42 -11.87 -37.63
C ALA A 800 33.97 -10.52 -37.15
N ILE A 801 34.49 -9.69 -38.07
CA ILE A 801 34.89 -8.29 -37.84
C ILE A 801 34.06 -7.40 -38.77
N GLY A 802 33.50 -6.29 -38.24
CA GLY A 802 32.62 -5.42 -39.03
C GLY A 802 32.46 -4.03 -38.47
N ASP A 803 31.70 -3.20 -39.18
CA ASP A 803 31.37 -1.82 -38.81
C ASP A 803 30.07 -1.70 -37.99
N GLY A 804 29.34 -2.82 -37.85
CA GLY A 804 28.05 -2.86 -37.14
C GLY A 804 26.82 -2.77 -38.05
N SER A 805 27.01 -2.48 -39.33
CA SER A 805 25.94 -2.63 -40.35
C SER A 805 25.66 -4.11 -40.60
N PRO A 806 24.45 -4.49 -41.01
CA PRO A 806 24.14 -5.91 -41.25
C PRO A 806 25.04 -6.60 -42.29
N ALA A 807 25.49 -5.93 -43.35
CA ALA A 807 26.12 -6.51 -44.52
C ALA A 807 27.69 -6.47 -44.52
N ASN A 808 28.30 -5.61 -43.69
CA ASN A 808 29.77 -5.41 -43.79
C ASN A 808 30.51 -6.21 -42.72
N TRP A 809 30.65 -7.54 -42.96
CA TRP A 809 31.33 -8.45 -42.04
C TRP A 809 32.33 -9.31 -42.75
N GLU A 810 33.61 -9.19 -42.39
CA GLU A 810 34.67 -10.13 -42.79
C GLU A 810 34.78 -11.27 -41.77
N LEU A 811 34.79 -12.49 -42.23
CA LEU A 811 35.09 -13.67 -41.45
C LEU A 811 36.60 -13.91 -41.43
N LEU A 812 37.17 -14.05 -40.27
CA LEU A 812 38.58 -14.41 -40.07
C LEU A 812 38.72 -15.50 -39.02
N GLN A 813 39.86 -16.22 -39.08
CA GLN A 813 40.24 -17.17 -38.02
C GLN A 813 41.58 -16.75 -37.42
N PHE A 814 41.86 -17.14 -36.16
CA PHE A 814 43.13 -16.88 -35.48
C PHE A 814 43.64 -18.11 -34.74
N ALA A 815 44.97 -18.41 -34.80
CA ALA A 815 45.57 -19.52 -34.09
C ALA A 815 46.04 -19.12 -32.69
N GLY A 816 46.62 -17.92 -32.55
CA GLY A 816 47.08 -17.40 -31.27
C GLY A 816 46.16 -16.42 -30.65
N ALA A 817 45.85 -16.58 -29.35
CA ALA A 817 45.12 -15.63 -28.50
C ALA A 817 45.87 -15.47 -27.17
N ALA A 818 46.65 -14.40 -27.03
CA ALA A 818 47.39 -14.09 -25.83
C ALA A 818 46.61 -13.07 -24.97
N LEU A 819 46.25 -13.45 -23.75
CA LEU A 819 45.63 -12.55 -22.78
C LEU A 819 46.65 -11.50 -22.33
N VAL A 820 46.41 -10.22 -22.60
CA VAL A 820 47.32 -9.09 -22.24
C VAL A 820 46.77 -8.22 -21.12
N ALA A 821 45.46 -8.24 -20.92
CA ALA A 821 44.74 -7.60 -19.80
C ALA A 821 43.38 -8.26 -19.63
N PRO A 822 42.63 -8.04 -18.53
CA PRO A 822 41.30 -8.62 -18.35
C PRO A 822 40.36 -8.36 -19.54
N GLY A 823 39.95 -9.45 -20.24
CA GLY A 823 39.14 -9.43 -21.45
C GLY A 823 39.80 -8.86 -22.70
N VAL A 824 41.13 -8.61 -22.69
CA VAL A 824 41.89 -8.08 -23.83
C VAL A 824 42.88 -9.13 -24.33
N TYR A 825 42.78 -9.43 -25.61
CA TYR A 825 43.60 -10.47 -26.26
C TYR A 825 44.36 -9.92 -27.46
N ASP A 826 45.59 -10.38 -27.66
CA ASP A 826 46.37 -10.20 -28.90
C ASP A 826 46.20 -11.45 -29.76
N LEU A 827 45.55 -11.27 -30.92
CA LEU A 827 45.25 -12.33 -31.88
C LEU A 827 46.35 -12.35 -32.98
N THR A 828 46.96 -13.52 -33.17
CA THR A 828 48.06 -13.72 -34.11
C THR A 828 47.83 -14.94 -35.00
N LEU A 829 48.59 -14.99 -36.08
CA LEU A 829 48.55 -16.10 -37.05
C LEU A 829 47.09 -16.32 -37.54
N ARG A 830 46.62 -15.45 -38.42
CA ARG A 830 45.24 -15.37 -38.86
C ARG A 830 45.04 -15.89 -40.27
N LEU A 831 43.85 -16.35 -40.56
CA LEU A 831 43.34 -16.58 -41.95
C LEU A 831 42.23 -15.56 -42.18
N ARG A 832 42.35 -14.78 -43.28
CA ARG A 832 41.50 -13.65 -43.57
C ARG A 832 40.47 -14.00 -44.68
N GLY A 833 39.37 -13.23 -44.75
CA GLY A 833 38.39 -13.36 -45.85
C GLY A 833 37.75 -14.73 -45.97
N GLN A 834 37.50 -15.41 -44.85
CA GLN A 834 36.91 -16.77 -44.92
C GLN A 834 35.54 -16.78 -45.53
N ALA A 835 35.18 -17.88 -46.25
CA ALA A 835 33.89 -18.04 -46.97
C ALA A 835 33.59 -16.94 -47.99
N GLY A 836 34.63 -16.31 -48.62
CA GLY A 836 34.48 -15.30 -49.66
C GLY A 836 34.19 -13.88 -49.11
N THR A 837 34.29 -13.65 -47.79
CA THR A 837 34.03 -12.35 -47.19
C THR A 837 35.19 -11.32 -47.37
N ASP A 838 36.28 -11.74 -48.10
CA ASP A 838 37.29 -10.79 -48.58
C ASP A 838 36.72 -9.75 -49.52
N ALA A 839 35.62 -10.04 -50.22
CA ALA A 839 34.92 -9.12 -51.10
C ALA A 839 34.36 -7.86 -50.40
N VAL A 840 34.06 -7.95 -49.08
CA VAL A 840 33.54 -6.85 -48.29
C VAL A 840 34.57 -6.29 -47.34
N ALA A 841 35.77 -6.87 -47.26
CA ALA A 841 36.84 -6.43 -46.39
C ALA A 841 37.43 -5.10 -46.92
N PRO A 842 37.47 -4.03 -46.08
CA PRO A 842 38.10 -2.77 -46.43
C PRO A 842 39.61 -2.90 -46.44
N ALA A 843 40.32 -1.94 -47.05
CA ALA A 843 41.78 -1.87 -46.96
C ALA A 843 42.32 -1.88 -45.51
N VAL A 844 41.57 -1.34 -44.61
CA VAL A 844 41.90 -1.36 -43.17
C VAL A 844 40.60 -1.37 -42.35
N TRP A 845 40.42 -2.33 -41.46
CA TRP A 845 39.47 -2.25 -40.37
C TRP A 845 40.01 -1.30 -39.29
N PRO A 846 39.40 -0.17 -38.99
CA PRO A 846 39.89 0.78 -37.99
C PRO A 846 39.81 0.19 -36.56
N ALA A 847 40.60 0.72 -35.66
CA ALA A 847 40.38 0.46 -34.22
C ALA A 847 38.96 0.88 -33.81
N GLY A 848 38.32 0.07 -32.97
CA GLY A 848 36.91 0.25 -32.62
C GLY A 848 35.94 -0.58 -33.43
N SER A 849 36.38 -1.27 -34.50
CA SER A 849 35.54 -2.21 -35.26
C SER A 849 34.96 -3.29 -34.33
N LEU A 850 33.70 -3.66 -34.58
CA LEU A 850 33.04 -4.71 -33.82
C LEU A 850 33.63 -6.09 -34.15
N VAL A 851 33.69 -6.96 -33.16
CA VAL A 851 34.05 -8.38 -33.33
C VAL A 851 33.01 -9.25 -32.64
N VAL A 852 32.65 -10.38 -33.29
CA VAL A 852 31.64 -11.33 -32.82
C VAL A 852 32.15 -12.73 -32.89
#